data_8d05b11ea27a46a5b5249edc5e859d57
#
_entry.id   8d05b11ea27a46a5b5249edc5e859d57
#
_cell.length_a   1.000
_cell.length_b   1.000
_cell.length_c   1.000
_cell.angle_alpha   90.00
_cell.angle_beta   90.00
_cell.angle_gamma   90.00
#
_symmetry.space_group_name_H-M   'P 1'
#
loop_
_entity.id
_entity.type
_entity.pdbx_description
1 polymer ?
#
loop_
_entity_poly.entity_id
_entity_poly.type
_entity_poly.pdbx_seq_one_letter_code
_entity_poly.pdbx_strand_id
1 'polypeptide(L)'
;MRRFDYVLVGGGAASVSAAHALRHEDPAASLVLVCGEPVLPYQRQVLTKEFLTGRLAPSAIAIHPPGFYEVRGIEILRDVRVASLDPAQHLVQLDDGGRLQYGKLLIATGASPLALRVPGASLAGVHYLHDIDDAVALRANAIDQRRLLVVGGGLTGIEVAATLRARGLQVTLVERSRQLLPQLHCVRLSEHFGRLCRARGIEVLTDTTVDHLIGVQSVEAAVLANGRVLACDLVVVAIGVEPNCAFLAGSGIETADGVLVDECLRASDRDVYAAGDVARFQDPASGKPRRIEHWDNAVRQGRLAARNMHGARLPHRDVSIFYGNVFEVSYNFLGDPCEANEMVERGSFNEPPYSLLYLRHGVLRAMFSIGARAEDMTAAEEAIRYRLNLADPLAAARPGWRLRGVPPQTVLILQGGGALGAFESGAIAALEARGVRPNVVSAVSIGAFNGAIAASHPGHAAESLDAFWRELSISNPPGSEYAPCAGHTLLAWRIALFGVPNFLQPRWWPAQFWTTGFAPWWTSCYDTGPMRALLSRYVDFEALAASPTRLLLGAVDVESGHRRIFDSYVDRLTPDHLLASGSLPPAMPWTFVEGRAYWDGGIISNSPLDLVIERCGRITGRVFVVDLFSGARPLPSNLFEVLLRRDEIVYADRVRNDLRFEENAGDFRELVERVTSRLAPATAAQVRQSPDYIRLMGERAPVQIVRIELGGAGLIRAPFARDFDFSVDAIARLREQGRAAALDALDALGPGEAS
;
A
#
# COMPACT_ATOMS: atom_id res chain seq x y z
N MET A 1 -18.29 -37.73 -2.58
CA MET A 1 -17.73 -36.42 -2.89
C MET A 1 -18.86 -35.40 -2.77
N ARG A 2 -18.69 -34.34 -1.98
CA ARG A 2 -19.70 -33.27 -1.79
C ARG A 2 -19.20 -32.02 -2.51
N ARG A 3 -20.12 -31.25 -3.10
CA ARG A 3 -19.79 -30.01 -3.81
C ARG A 3 -20.40 -28.81 -3.12
N PHE A 4 -19.61 -27.73 -3.02
CA PHE A 4 -20.02 -26.44 -2.48
C PHE A 4 -19.58 -25.29 -3.39
N ASP A 5 -20.37 -24.24 -3.42
CA ASP A 5 -19.97 -23.02 -4.13
C ASP A 5 -18.78 -22.37 -3.43
N TYR A 6 -18.79 -22.37 -2.09
CA TYR A 6 -17.71 -21.81 -1.28
C TYR A 6 -17.26 -22.81 -0.20
N VAL A 7 -15.95 -23.09 -0.18
CA VAL A 7 -15.27 -23.86 0.89
C VAL A 7 -14.32 -22.93 1.64
N LEU A 8 -14.50 -22.80 2.95
CA LEU A 8 -13.65 -21.99 3.82
C LEU A 8 -12.88 -22.89 4.76
N VAL A 9 -11.53 -22.86 4.68
CA VAL A 9 -10.64 -23.73 5.46
C VAL A 9 -10.10 -22.97 6.66
N GLY A 10 -10.53 -23.37 7.85
CA GLY A 10 -10.19 -22.78 9.15
C GLY A 10 -11.41 -22.32 9.93
N GLY A 11 -11.36 -22.45 11.25
CA GLY A 11 -12.43 -22.03 12.18
C GLY A 11 -12.17 -20.71 12.89
N GLY A 12 -11.29 -19.84 12.32
CA GLY A 12 -10.90 -18.57 12.92
C GLY A 12 -11.76 -17.37 12.49
N ALA A 13 -11.35 -16.18 12.95
CA ALA A 13 -12.02 -14.91 12.67
C ALA A 13 -12.18 -14.61 11.17
N ALA A 14 -11.17 -14.93 10.37
CA ALA A 14 -11.21 -14.69 8.93
C ALA A 14 -12.30 -15.50 8.24
N SER A 15 -12.37 -16.83 8.48
CA SER A 15 -13.40 -17.70 7.90
C SER A 15 -14.80 -17.31 8.34
N VAL A 16 -15.00 -17.03 9.64
CA VAL A 16 -16.32 -16.64 10.16
C VAL A 16 -16.80 -15.32 9.56
N SER A 17 -15.89 -14.34 9.46
CA SER A 17 -16.20 -13.05 8.84
C SER A 17 -16.47 -13.19 7.34
N ALA A 18 -15.72 -14.06 6.65
CA ALA A 18 -15.95 -14.40 5.26
C ALA A 18 -17.31 -15.10 5.05
N ALA A 19 -17.63 -16.10 5.89
CA ALA A 19 -18.91 -16.79 5.82
C ALA A 19 -20.11 -15.85 6.01
N HIS A 20 -19.99 -14.91 6.95
CA HIS A 20 -21.02 -13.89 7.17
C HIS A 20 -21.16 -12.96 5.96
N ALA A 21 -20.04 -12.48 5.40
CA ALA A 21 -20.05 -11.63 4.22
C ALA A 21 -20.59 -12.36 2.98
N LEU A 22 -20.17 -13.60 2.70
CA LEU A 22 -20.70 -14.42 1.61
C LEU A 22 -22.20 -14.64 1.72
N ARG A 23 -22.70 -14.90 2.93
CA ARG A 23 -24.12 -15.10 3.15
C ARG A 23 -24.94 -13.82 2.90
N HIS A 24 -24.33 -12.64 3.01
CA HIS A 24 -24.92 -11.37 2.66
C HIS A 24 -24.90 -11.12 1.14
N GLU A 25 -23.74 -11.39 0.49
CA GLU A 25 -23.55 -11.16 -0.95
C GLU A 25 -24.22 -12.23 -1.81
N ASP A 26 -24.25 -13.50 -1.34
CA ASP A 26 -24.84 -14.66 -2.03
C ASP A 26 -25.66 -15.53 -1.07
N PRO A 27 -26.91 -15.15 -0.77
CA PRO A 27 -27.76 -15.85 0.21
C PRO A 27 -28.08 -17.30 -0.16
N ALA A 28 -28.06 -17.66 -1.45
CA ALA A 28 -28.46 -18.98 -1.95
C ALA A 28 -27.30 -19.98 -2.08
N ALA A 29 -26.06 -19.52 -2.05
CA ALA A 29 -24.88 -20.35 -2.28
C ALA A 29 -24.72 -21.45 -1.23
N SER A 30 -24.22 -22.59 -1.62
CA SER A 30 -23.79 -23.65 -0.71
C SER A 30 -22.43 -23.29 -0.10
N LEU A 31 -22.34 -23.29 1.24
CA LEU A 31 -21.19 -22.81 2.00
C LEU A 31 -20.81 -23.77 3.12
N VAL A 32 -19.53 -24.14 3.22
CA VAL A 32 -19.01 -25.00 4.29
C VAL A 32 -17.75 -24.39 4.91
N LEU A 33 -17.67 -24.44 6.26
CA LEU A 33 -16.47 -24.19 7.05
C LEU A 33 -15.85 -25.53 7.45
N VAL A 34 -14.55 -25.68 7.23
CA VAL A 34 -13.76 -26.83 7.69
C VAL A 34 -12.93 -26.38 8.89
N CYS A 35 -13.26 -26.85 10.07
CA CYS A 35 -12.65 -26.46 11.34
C CYS A 35 -11.86 -27.64 11.94
N GLY A 36 -10.56 -27.45 12.17
CA GLY A 36 -9.69 -28.48 12.76
C GLY A 36 -9.83 -28.65 14.27
N GLU A 37 -10.73 -27.91 14.92
CA GLU A 37 -11.03 -28.00 16.35
C GLU A 37 -12.46 -28.53 16.56
N PRO A 38 -12.71 -29.27 17.65
CA PRO A 38 -14.03 -29.87 17.93
C PRO A 38 -15.07 -28.84 18.40
N VAL A 39 -14.63 -27.64 18.79
CA VAL A 39 -15.46 -26.55 19.28
C VAL A 39 -15.93 -25.62 18.17
N LEU A 40 -17.01 -24.88 18.42
CA LEU A 40 -17.44 -23.81 17.49
C LEU A 40 -16.38 -22.66 17.45
N PRO A 41 -16.31 -21.92 16.36
CA PRO A 41 -15.42 -20.76 16.24
C PRO A 41 -15.57 -19.79 17.43
N TYR A 42 -14.44 -19.38 18.00
CA TYR A 42 -14.40 -18.56 19.22
C TYR A 42 -13.38 -17.40 19.11
N GLN A 43 -13.46 -16.49 20.06
CA GLN A 43 -12.62 -15.29 20.15
C GLN A 43 -11.27 -15.63 20.78
N ARG A 44 -10.22 -15.85 19.95
CA ARG A 44 -8.87 -16.23 20.43
C ARG A 44 -8.19 -15.12 21.24
N GLN A 45 -8.48 -13.85 20.96
CA GLN A 45 -7.85 -12.72 21.65
C GLN A 45 -8.16 -12.64 23.16
N VAL A 46 -9.21 -13.32 23.64
CA VAL A 46 -9.55 -13.36 25.07
C VAL A 46 -8.79 -14.44 25.83
N LEU A 47 -8.14 -15.39 25.13
CA LEU A 47 -7.45 -16.53 25.76
C LEU A 47 -6.31 -16.08 26.67
N THR A 48 -5.56 -15.02 26.28
CA THR A 48 -4.45 -14.46 27.06
C THR A 48 -4.88 -13.60 28.24
N LYS A 49 -6.16 -13.25 28.34
CA LYS A 49 -6.75 -12.25 29.25
C LYS A 49 -7.86 -12.84 30.11
N GLU A 50 -9.11 -12.49 29.78
CA GLU A 50 -10.30 -12.77 30.60
C GLU A 50 -10.56 -14.27 30.74
N PHE A 51 -10.24 -15.06 29.71
CA PHE A 51 -10.38 -16.52 29.79
C PHE A 51 -9.34 -17.13 30.74
N LEU A 52 -8.08 -16.72 30.63
CA LEU A 52 -6.99 -17.18 31.47
C LEU A 52 -7.18 -16.78 32.93
N THR A 53 -7.81 -15.63 33.20
CA THR A 53 -8.17 -15.21 34.56
C THR A 53 -9.39 -15.93 35.13
N GLY A 54 -10.11 -16.72 34.33
CA GLY A 54 -11.35 -17.42 34.74
C GLY A 54 -12.59 -16.54 34.76
N ARG A 55 -12.52 -15.29 34.24
CA ARG A 55 -13.66 -14.37 34.16
C ARG A 55 -14.67 -14.76 33.08
N LEU A 56 -14.22 -15.49 32.05
CA LEU A 56 -15.07 -16.02 30.99
C LEU A 56 -15.09 -17.55 30.98
N ALA A 57 -16.29 -18.11 30.83
CA ALA A 57 -16.48 -19.54 30.60
C ALA A 57 -16.22 -19.89 29.13
N PRO A 58 -15.89 -21.15 28.79
CA PRO A 58 -15.68 -21.58 27.40
C PRO A 58 -16.87 -21.29 26.47
N SER A 59 -18.10 -21.38 26.97
CA SER A 59 -19.30 -21.07 26.19
C SER A 59 -19.50 -19.58 25.90
N ALA A 60 -18.87 -18.70 26.68
CA ALA A 60 -19.02 -17.24 26.53
C ALA A 60 -18.07 -16.61 25.49
N ILE A 61 -17.09 -17.38 25.03
CA ILE A 61 -16.10 -16.87 24.07
C ILE A 61 -16.42 -17.21 22.61
N ALA A 62 -17.50 -17.93 22.31
CA ALA A 62 -17.93 -18.22 20.96
C ALA A 62 -18.13 -16.91 20.15
N ILE A 63 -17.71 -16.87 18.88
CA ILE A 63 -17.91 -15.69 18.01
C ILE A 63 -19.40 -15.44 17.80
N HIS A 64 -20.16 -16.53 17.60
CA HIS A 64 -21.61 -16.48 17.45
C HIS A 64 -22.26 -17.56 18.34
N PRO A 65 -23.51 -17.34 18.78
CA PRO A 65 -24.23 -18.33 19.60
C PRO A 65 -24.48 -19.63 18.83
N PRO A 66 -24.68 -20.75 19.53
CA PRO A 66 -25.16 -22.00 18.93
C PRO A 66 -26.39 -21.76 18.05
N GLY A 67 -26.50 -22.46 16.93
CA GLY A 67 -27.60 -22.27 15.96
C GLY A 67 -27.42 -21.12 14.95
N PHE A 68 -26.50 -20.17 15.17
CA PHE A 68 -26.26 -19.08 14.22
C PHE A 68 -25.92 -19.58 12.82
N TYR A 69 -25.07 -20.58 12.72
CA TYR A 69 -24.62 -21.15 11.45
C TYR A 69 -25.74 -21.93 10.76
N GLU A 70 -26.49 -22.75 11.49
CA GLU A 70 -27.61 -23.51 10.97
C GLU A 70 -28.71 -22.62 10.39
N VAL A 71 -29.12 -21.59 11.16
CA VAL A 71 -30.14 -20.60 10.72
C VAL A 71 -29.74 -19.88 9.41
N ARG A 72 -28.44 -19.72 9.20
CA ARG A 72 -27.89 -19.09 7.99
C ARG A 72 -27.48 -20.07 6.90
N GLY A 73 -27.75 -21.37 7.07
CA GLY A 73 -27.37 -22.39 6.09
C GLY A 73 -25.86 -22.49 5.89
N ILE A 74 -25.07 -22.22 6.92
CA ILE A 74 -23.61 -22.37 6.92
C ILE A 74 -23.30 -23.74 7.54
N GLU A 75 -22.80 -24.65 6.73
CA GLU A 75 -22.36 -25.95 7.24
C GLU A 75 -21.00 -25.83 7.93
N ILE A 76 -20.80 -26.51 9.08
CA ILE A 76 -19.51 -26.58 9.76
C ILE A 76 -19.10 -28.05 9.93
N LEU A 77 -17.95 -28.39 9.37
CA LEU A 77 -17.25 -29.66 9.68
C LEU A 77 -16.25 -29.36 10.79
N ARG A 78 -16.45 -29.99 11.95
CA ARG A 78 -15.58 -29.83 13.13
C ARG A 78 -14.72 -31.05 13.33
N ASP A 79 -13.56 -30.84 13.96
CA ASP A 79 -12.56 -31.88 14.22
C ASP A 79 -12.09 -32.57 12.92
N VAL A 80 -11.98 -31.77 11.85
CA VAL A 80 -11.58 -32.23 10.52
C VAL A 80 -10.59 -31.21 9.93
N ARG A 81 -9.45 -31.69 9.44
CA ARG A 81 -8.41 -30.88 8.84
C ARG A 81 -8.31 -31.17 7.34
N VAL A 82 -7.83 -30.16 6.60
CA VAL A 82 -7.47 -30.35 5.19
C VAL A 82 -6.09 -31.01 5.13
N ALA A 83 -6.00 -32.14 4.45
CA ALA A 83 -4.78 -32.92 4.27
C ALA A 83 -4.03 -32.49 3.00
N SER A 84 -4.76 -32.16 1.90
CA SER A 84 -4.17 -31.68 0.66
C SER A 84 -5.18 -30.90 -0.18
N LEU A 85 -4.64 -30.11 -1.14
CA LEU A 85 -5.40 -29.30 -2.10
C LEU A 85 -4.95 -29.64 -3.52
N ASP A 86 -5.92 -29.87 -4.42
CA ASP A 86 -5.73 -29.97 -5.87
C ASP A 86 -6.53 -28.87 -6.57
N PRO A 87 -5.91 -27.71 -6.88
CA PRO A 87 -6.58 -26.60 -7.54
C PRO A 87 -7.08 -26.95 -8.95
N ALA A 88 -6.35 -27.79 -9.69
CA ALA A 88 -6.70 -28.16 -11.06
C ALA A 88 -8.05 -28.95 -11.13
N GLN A 89 -8.36 -29.71 -10.07
CA GLN A 89 -9.62 -30.43 -9.95
C GLN A 89 -10.64 -29.73 -9.06
N HIS A 90 -10.32 -28.54 -8.50
CA HIS A 90 -11.11 -27.84 -7.48
C HIS A 90 -11.45 -28.75 -6.29
N LEU A 91 -10.47 -29.50 -5.80
CA LEU A 91 -10.67 -30.55 -4.82
C LEU A 91 -9.87 -30.30 -3.54
N VAL A 92 -10.53 -30.43 -2.42
CA VAL A 92 -9.95 -30.47 -1.07
C VAL A 92 -10.09 -31.88 -0.51
N GLN A 93 -8.98 -32.47 -0.08
CA GLN A 93 -8.95 -33.75 0.63
C GLN A 93 -8.88 -33.51 2.13
N LEU A 94 -9.75 -34.17 2.91
CA LEU A 94 -9.79 -34.10 4.35
C LEU A 94 -8.98 -35.26 4.98
N ASP A 95 -8.56 -35.09 6.22
CA ASP A 95 -7.79 -36.07 6.99
C ASP A 95 -8.61 -37.31 7.43
N ASP A 96 -9.94 -37.17 7.50
CA ASP A 96 -10.88 -38.26 7.69
C ASP A 96 -11.15 -39.08 6.41
N GLY A 97 -10.51 -38.76 5.30
CA GLY A 97 -10.69 -39.37 3.97
C GLY A 97 -11.82 -38.74 3.15
N GLY A 98 -12.56 -37.79 3.69
CA GLY A 98 -13.57 -37.01 2.98
C GLY A 98 -13.01 -36.18 1.84
N ARG A 99 -13.86 -35.85 0.85
CA ARG A 99 -13.48 -35.01 -0.30
C ARG A 99 -14.54 -33.95 -0.56
N LEU A 100 -14.09 -32.69 -0.69
CA LEU A 100 -14.95 -31.56 -0.99
C LEU A 100 -14.51 -30.94 -2.34
N GLN A 101 -15.48 -30.73 -3.23
CA GLN A 101 -15.29 -29.97 -4.45
C GLN A 101 -15.80 -28.54 -4.21
N TYR A 102 -15.03 -27.55 -4.66
CA TYR A 102 -15.37 -26.13 -4.46
C TYR A 102 -15.56 -25.38 -5.76
N GLY A 103 -16.40 -24.36 -5.74
CA GLY A 103 -16.41 -23.30 -6.75
C GLY A 103 -15.31 -22.28 -6.47
N LYS A 104 -15.23 -21.78 -5.24
CA LYS A 104 -14.17 -20.89 -4.72
C LYS A 104 -13.70 -21.40 -3.35
N LEU A 105 -12.41 -21.24 -3.08
CA LEU A 105 -11.76 -21.67 -1.84
C LEU A 105 -11.16 -20.48 -1.09
N LEU A 106 -11.39 -20.39 0.22
CA LEU A 106 -10.67 -19.51 1.12
C LEU A 106 -9.76 -20.32 2.05
N ILE A 107 -8.47 -20.05 2.01
CA ILE A 107 -7.48 -20.53 2.94
C ILE A 107 -7.39 -19.55 4.12
N ALA A 108 -7.86 -19.95 5.29
CA ALA A 108 -7.83 -19.14 6.51
C ALA A 108 -7.42 -20.00 7.72
N THR A 109 -6.42 -20.86 7.48
CA THR A 109 -5.88 -21.84 8.42
C THR A 109 -5.09 -21.22 9.58
N GLY A 110 -4.81 -19.91 9.52
CA GLY A 110 -4.07 -19.21 10.55
C GLY A 110 -2.60 -19.63 10.65
N ALA A 111 -2.09 -19.62 11.88
CA ALA A 111 -0.71 -19.95 12.19
C ALA A 111 -0.67 -20.82 13.45
N SER A 112 0.43 -21.50 13.71
CA SER A 112 0.67 -22.34 14.91
C SER A 112 1.89 -21.84 15.67
N PRO A 113 1.95 -22.01 17.02
CA PRO A 113 3.09 -21.59 17.80
C PRO A 113 4.41 -22.24 17.33
N LEU A 114 5.46 -21.45 17.29
CA LEU A 114 6.81 -21.96 17.08
C LEU A 114 7.24 -22.82 18.27
N ALA A 115 7.64 -24.05 17.99
CA ALA A 115 8.13 -24.97 19.01
C ALA A 115 9.46 -24.49 19.61
N LEU A 116 9.58 -24.52 20.93
CA LEU A 116 10.84 -24.28 21.64
C LEU A 116 11.78 -25.48 21.38
N ARG A 117 12.82 -25.27 20.58
CA ARG A 117 13.75 -26.34 20.16
C ARG A 117 14.97 -26.41 21.07
N VAL A 118 14.75 -26.78 22.34
CA VAL A 118 15.79 -26.98 23.34
C VAL A 118 15.61 -28.30 24.08
N PRO A 119 16.66 -28.91 24.65
CA PRO A 119 16.52 -30.09 25.49
C PRO A 119 15.53 -29.82 26.66
N GLY A 120 14.64 -30.76 26.93
CA GLY A 120 13.63 -30.66 27.98
C GLY A 120 12.35 -29.91 27.58
N ALA A 121 12.19 -29.44 26.34
CA ALA A 121 11.00 -28.71 25.90
C ALA A 121 9.70 -29.57 25.88
N SER A 122 9.82 -30.90 26.00
CA SER A 122 8.68 -31.84 26.09
C SER A 122 8.28 -32.22 27.52
N LEU A 123 8.94 -31.63 28.53
CA LEU A 123 8.57 -31.88 29.94
C LEU A 123 7.18 -31.35 30.23
N ALA A 124 6.45 -32.05 31.14
CA ALA A 124 5.19 -31.56 31.66
C ALA A 124 5.38 -30.16 32.29
N GLY A 125 4.42 -29.26 32.17
CA GLY A 125 4.52 -27.88 32.63
C GLY A 125 5.11 -26.90 31.59
N VAL A 126 5.52 -27.38 30.41
CA VAL A 126 5.79 -26.53 29.26
C VAL A 126 4.52 -26.33 28.46
N HIS A 127 4.08 -25.09 28.31
CA HIS A 127 2.82 -24.72 27.67
C HIS A 127 3.05 -23.76 26.51
N TYR A 128 2.20 -23.89 25.52
CA TYR A 128 1.94 -22.88 24.51
C TYR A 128 0.58 -22.24 24.82
N LEU A 129 0.22 -21.16 24.18
CA LEU A 129 -1.08 -20.54 24.35
C LEU A 129 -1.61 -20.10 22.99
N HIS A 130 -2.30 -21.02 22.33
CA HIS A 130 -2.80 -20.81 20.97
C HIS A 130 -4.29 -21.10 20.84
N ASP A 131 -4.77 -22.18 21.42
CA ASP A 131 -6.14 -22.61 21.36
C ASP A 131 -6.80 -22.69 22.76
N ILE A 132 -8.08 -23.10 22.78
CA ILE A 132 -8.85 -23.16 24.01
C ILE A 132 -8.35 -24.27 24.96
N ASP A 133 -7.86 -25.39 24.42
CA ASP A 133 -7.36 -26.51 25.20
C ASP A 133 -6.03 -26.12 25.89
N ASP A 134 -5.15 -25.42 25.17
CA ASP A 134 -3.94 -24.82 25.75
C ASP A 134 -4.28 -23.88 26.92
N ALA A 135 -5.28 -23.02 26.71
CA ALA A 135 -5.69 -22.05 27.73
C ALA A 135 -6.33 -22.73 28.95
N VAL A 136 -7.11 -23.80 28.75
CA VAL A 136 -7.68 -24.62 29.83
C VAL A 136 -6.57 -25.31 30.60
N ALA A 137 -5.64 -25.96 29.93
CA ALA A 137 -4.49 -26.63 30.53
C ALA A 137 -3.61 -25.68 31.34
N LEU A 138 -3.25 -24.53 30.73
CA LEU A 138 -2.46 -23.52 31.42
C LEU A 138 -3.19 -22.92 32.62
N ARG A 139 -4.50 -22.64 32.51
CA ARG A 139 -5.32 -22.13 33.61
C ARG A 139 -5.40 -23.08 34.77
N ALA A 140 -5.49 -24.39 34.51
CA ALA A 140 -5.54 -25.43 35.53
C ALA A 140 -4.19 -25.53 36.29
N ASN A 141 -3.07 -25.28 35.60
CA ASN A 141 -1.74 -25.35 36.18
C ASN A 141 -1.27 -24.00 36.78
N ALA A 142 -1.92 -22.91 36.47
CA ALA A 142 -1.54 -21.55 36.94
C ALA A 142 -2.11 -21.29 38.36
N ILE A 143 -1.54 -21.97 39.36
CA ILE A 143 -1.88 -21.87 40.77
C ILE A 143 -1.05 -20.76 41.41
N ASP A 144 -1.62 -20.07 42.42
CA ASP A 144 -0.93 -19.02 43.19
C ASP A 144 0.46 -19.47 43.70
N GLN A 145 1.41 -18.55 43.73
CA GLN A 145 2.80 -18.72 44.16
C GLN A 145 3.65 -19.68 43.32
N ARG A 146 3.13 -20.30 42.25
CA ARG A 146 3.98 -21.03 41.31
C ARG A 146 4.92 -20.11 40.57
N ARG A 147 6.13 -20.63 40.29
CA ARG A 147 7.16 -19.92 39.52
C ARG A 147 6.93 -20.17 38.05
N LEU A 148 6.61 -19.09 37.35
CA LEU A 148 6.36 -19.09 35.91
C LEU A 148 7.54 -18.46 35.16
N LEU A 149 8.06 -19.16 34.17
CA LEU A 149 8.95 -18.64 33.18
C LEU A 149 8.16 -18.37 31.88
N VAL A 150 8.16 -17.13 31.42
CA VAL A 150 7.64 -16.76 30.10
C VAL A 150 8.81 -16.57 29.15
N VAL A 151 8.84 -17.31 28.03
CA VAL A 151 9.88 -17.23 27.00
C VAL A 151 9.35 -16.45 25.81
N GLY A 152 9.88 -15.25 25.59
CA GLY A 152 9.49 -14.29 24.56
C GLY A 152 8.84 -13.04 25.15
N GLY A 153 9.43 -11.89 24.91
CA GLY A 153 9.00 -10.54 25.37
C GLY A 153 8.21 -9.76 24.31
N GLY A 154 7.58 -10.46 23.35
CA GLY A 154 6.64 -9.88 22.40
C GLY A 154 5.29 -9.54 23.00
N LEU A 155 4.31 -9.16 22.16
CA LEU A 155 2.95 -8.78 22.60
C LEU A 155 2.28 -9.86 23.45
N THR A 156 2.22 -11.10 22.93
CA THR A 156 1.59 -12.23 23.63
C THR A 156 2.31 -12.56 24.95
N GLY A 157 3.65 -12.61 24.94
CA GLY A 157 4.42 -12.98 26.11
C GLY A 157 4.26 -11.98 27.26
N ILE A 158 4.31 -10.68 26.96
CA ILE A 158 4.13 -9.62 27.97
C ILE A 158 2.70 -9.62 28.54
N GLU A 159 1.72 -9.86 27.70
CA GLU A 159 0.31 -9.91 28.09
C GLU A 159 0.02 -11.12 29.01
N VAL A 160 0.54 -12.30 28.65
CA VAL A 160 0.44 -13.52 29.48
C VAL A 160 1.19 -13.33 30.80
N ALA A 161 2.40 -12.78 30.78
CA ALA A 161 3.17 -12.50 31.99
C ALA A 161 2.41 -11.55 32.94
N ALA A 162 1.82 -10.48 32.42
CA ALA A 162 1.02 -9.54 33.20
C ALA A 162 -0.25 -10.21 33.78
N THR A 163 -0.96 -10.99 32.95
CA THR A 163 -2.19 -11.69 33.34
C THR A 163 -1.93 -12.71 34.46
N LEU A 164 -0.89 -13.53 34.31
CA LEU A 164 -0.57 -14.56 35.31
C LEU A 164 0.09 -13.97 36.56
N ARG A 165 0.83 -12.88 36.44
CA ARG A 165 1.31 -12.12 37.60
C ARG A 165 0.15 -11.56 38.43
N ALA A 166 -0.88 -11.04 37.77
CA ALA A 166 -2.09 -10.55 38.45
C ALA A 166 -2.89 -11.68 39.16
N ARG A 167 -2.65 -12.94 38.78
CA ARG A 167 -3.18 -14.14 39.49
C ARG A 167 -2.32 -14.64 40.64
N GLY A 168 -1.21 -13.94 40.97
CA GLY A 168 -0.36 -14.27 42.11
C GLY A 168 0.88 -15.11 41.77
N LEU A 169 1.11 -15.53 40.53
CA LEU A 169 2.30 -16.29 40.17
C LEU A 169 3.59 -15.43 40.32
N GLN A 170 4.70 -16.08 40.60
CA GLN A 170 6.03 -15.48 40.54
C GLN A 170 6.52 -15.58 39.10
N VAL A 171 6.58 -14.45 38.37
CA VAL A 171 6.83 -14.42 36.94
C VAL A 171 8.22 -13.91 36.61
N THR A 172 8.97 -14.69 35.84
CA THR A 172 10.20 -14.25 35.13
C THR A 172 9.93 -14.24 33.64
N LEU A 173 10.22 -13.14 32.96
CA LEU A 173 10.09 -12.96 31.51
C LEU A 173 11.48 -12.91 30.89
N VAL A 174 11.76 -13.80 29.93
CA VAL A 174 13.01 -13.90 29.19
C VAL A 174 12.78 -13.48 27.74
N GLU A 175 13.62 -12.55 27.26
CA GLU A 175 13.58 -12.05 25.87
C GLU A 175 14.96 -12.11 25.24
N ARG A 176 15.05 -12.67 24.04
CA ARG A 176 16.29 -12.80 23.26
C ARG A 176 16.85 -11.44 22.84
N SER A 177 15.98 -10.52 22.50
CA SER A 177 16.36 -9.17 22.10
C SER A 177 16.76 -8.33 23.31
N ARG A 178 17.53 -7.26 23.08
CA ARG A 178 17.83 -6.27 24.13
C ARG A 178 16.62 -5.49 24.61
N GLN A 179 15.52 -5.57 23.89
CA GLN A 179 14.32 -4.78 24.09
C GLN A 179 13.08 -5.67 24.18
N LEU A 180 12.18 -5.36 25.09
CA LEU A 180 10.82 -5.87 25.06
C LEU A 180 10.05 -5.25 23.89
N LEU A 181 9.07 -5.96 23.34
CA LEU A 181 8.23 -5.50 22.23
C LEU A 181 9.07 -5.02 21.03
N PRO A 182 10.03 -5.83 20.55
CA PRO A 182 10.95 -5.40 19.47
C PRO A 182 10.23 -4.96 18.21
N GLN A 183 9.02 -5.49 17.96
CA GLN A 183 8.17 -5.10 16.82
C GLN A 183 7.63 -3.67 16.87
N LEU A 184 7.71 -2.98 18.02
CA LEU A 184 7.35 -1.56 18.12
C LEU A 184 8.48 -0.62 17.67
N HIS A 185 9.67 -1.15 17.39
CA HIS A 185 10.85 -0.39 16.94
C HIS A 185 11.14 0.88 17.76
N CYS A 186 10.86 0.87 19.07
CA CYS A 186 11.02 2.01 19.95
C CYS A 186 11.60 1.62 21.31
N VAL A 187 12.84 2.05 21.58
CA VAL A 187 13.56 1.82 22.86
C VAL A 187 12.76 2.36 24.04
N ARG A 188 12.21 3.58 23.93
CA ARG A 188 11.46 4.24 25.01
C ARG A 188 10.22 3.44 25.41
N LEU A 189 9.45 2.92 24.45
CA LEU A 189 8.30 2.07 24.76
C LEU A 189 8.74 0.77 25.43
N SER A 190 9.81 0.14 24.95
CA SER A 190 10.40 -1.04 25.58
C SER A 190 10.77 -0.78 27.05
N GLU A 191 11.42 0.34 27.32
CA GLU A 191 11.81 0.75 28.69
C GLU A 191 10.59 1.04 29.57
N HIS A 192 9.54 1.71 29.03
CA HIS A 192 8.31 1.98 29.77
C HIS A 192 7.60 0.69 30.18
N PHE A 193 7.39 -0.24 29.24
CA PHE A 193 6.79 -1.53 29.54
C PHE A 193 7.67 -2.37 30.46
N GLY A 194 8.98 -2.32 30.27
CA GLY A 194 9.93 -3.00 31.17
C GLY A 194 9.89 -2.48 32.61
N ARG A 195 9.79 -1.16 32.80
CA ARG A 195 9.60 -0.54 34.12
C ARG A 195 8.25 -0.91 34.72
N LEU A 196 7.17 -0.88 33.95
CA LEU A 196 5.85 -1.29 34.38
C LEU A 196 5.84 -2.74 34.86
N CYS A 197 6.41 -3.66 34.11
CA CYS A 197 6.51 -5.08 34.47
C CYS A 197 7.30 -5.27 35.78
N ARG A 198 8.47 -4.63 35.90
CA ARG A 198 9.29 -4.71 37.13
C ARG A 198 8.59 -4.11 38.36
N ALA A 199 7.91 -2.96 38.17
CA ALA A 199 7.14 -2.33 39.24
C ALA A 199 5.98 -3.21 39.74
N ARG A 200 5.47 -4.09 38.88
CA ARG A 200 4.43 -5.09 39.21
C ARG A 200 4.99 -6.44 39.65
N GLY A 201 6.32 -6.54 39.87
CA GLY A 201 7.00 -7.72 40.41
C GLY A 201 7.23 -8.83 39.38
N ILE A 202 7.33 -8.51 38.09
CA ILE A 202 7.86 -9.41 37.06
C ILE A 202 9.35 -9.21 36.95
N GLU A 203 10.13 -10.26 37.06
CA GLU A 203 11.55 -10.24 36.73
C GLU A 203 11.70 -10.24 35.20
N VAL A 204 12.34 -9.23 34.64
CA VAL A 204 12.54 -9.07 33.18
C VAL A 204 14.00 -9.24 32.84
N LEU A 205 14.33 -10.25 32.06
CA LEU A 205 15.67 -10.61 31.57
C LEU A 205 15.68 -10.46 30.05
N THR A 206 16.42 -9.50 29.54
CA THR A 206 16.63 -9.27 28.11
C THR A 206 18.02 -9.71 27.68
N ASP A 207 18.30 -9.78 26.37
CA ASP A 207 19.59 -10.16 25.80
C ASP A 207 19.99 -11.61 26.19
N THR A 208 19.02 -12.49 26.39
CA THR A 208 19.25 -13.90 26.74
C THR A 208 18.08 -14.79 26.27
N THR A 209 18.33 -16.08 26.21
CA THR A 209 17.32 -17.10 25.85
C THR A 209 17.49 -18.34 26.70
N VAL A 210 16.50 -19.24 26.65
CA VAL A 210 16.60 -20.56 27.28
C VAL A 210 17.53 -21.44 26.45
N ASP A 211 18.50 -22.08 27.09
CA ASP A 211 19.40 -23.07 26.51
C ASP A 211 18.83 -24.47 26.64
N HIS A 212 18.39 -24.85 27.86
CA HIS A 212 17.70 -26.11 28.11
C HIS A 212 16.83 -26.02 29.36
N LEU A 213 15.88 -26.98 29.48
CA LEU A 213 15.00 -27.15 30.63
C LEU A 213 15.43 -28.41 31.42
N ILE A 214 15.39 -28.31 32.74
CA ILE A 214 15.73 -29.38 33.67
C ILE A 214 14.47 -29.89 34.38
N GLY A 215 14.36 -31.20 34.53
CA GLY A 215 13.30 -31.88 35.25
C GLY A 215 13.31 -33.37 34.94
N VAL A 216 12.57 -34.17 35.71
CA VAL A 216 12.44 -35.63 35.49
C VAL A 216 11.14 -35.94 34.74
N GLN A 217 10.00 -35.55 35.27
CA GLN A 217 8.69 -35.69 34.63
C GLN A 217 8.09 -34.34 34.28
N SER A 218 8.33 -33.35 35.09
CA SER A 218 7.89 -31.98 34.90
C SER A 218 9.08 -31.01 34.94
N VAL A 219 8.91 -29.80 34.41
CA VAL A 219 9.91 -28.76 34.47
C VAL A 219 10.14 -28.34 35.94
N GLU A 220 11.41 -28.21 36.32
CA GLU A 220 11.86 -27.80 37.67
C GLU A 220 12.75 -26.57 37.60
N ALA A 221 13.49 -26.40 36.49
CA ALA A 221 14.35 -25.25 36.25
C ALA A 221 14.59 -25.04 34.74
N ALA A 222 14.99 -23.83 34.39
CA ALA A 222 15.52 -23.47 33.08
C ALA A 222 16.93 -22.95 33.19
N VAL A 223 17.83 -23.36 32.30
CA VAL A 223 19.17 -22.82 32.13
C VAL A 223 19.13 -21.83 30.98
N LEU A 224 19.60 -20.64 31.23
CA LEU A 224 19.72 -19.60 30.23
C LEU A 224 21.04 -19.67 29.46
N ALA A 225 21.13 -19.10 28.28
CA ALA A 225 22.33 -19.07 27.44
C ALA A 225 23.52 -18.39 28.12
N ASN A 226 23.27 -17.53 29.12
CA ASN A 226 24.32 -16.90 29.95
C ASN A 226 24.76 -17.75 31.16
N GLY A 227 24.28 -18.99 31.26
CA GLY A 227 24.61 -19.93 32.35
C GLY A 227 23.79 -19.76 33.63
N ARG A 228 22.89 -18.76 33.69
CA ARG A 228 22.02 -18.57 34.87
C ARG A 228 20.96 -19.68 34.93
N VAL A 229 20.76 -20.25 36.12
CA VAL A 229 19.71 -21.23 36.39
C VAL A 229 18.53 -20.55 37.06
N LEU A 230 17.34 -20.72 36.47
CA LEU A 230 16.07 -20.21 37.00
C LEU A 230 15.18 -21.37 37.42
N ALA A 231 14.86 -21.45 38.71
CA ALA A 231 13.87 -22.42 39.18
C ALA A 231 12.48 -22.02 38.65
N CYS A 232 11.78 -22.95 38.00
CA CYS A 232 10.44 -22.73 37.47
C CYS A 232 9.60 -24.01 37.51
N ASP A 233 8.32 -23.84 37.77
CA ASP A 233 7.32 -24.93 37.86
C ASP A 233 6.43 -24.97 36.61
N LEU A 234 6.44 -23.87 35.84
CA LEU A 234 5.71 -23.68 34.60
C LEU A 234 6.54 -22.89 33.61
N VAL A 235 6.44 -23.21 32.34
CA VAL A 235 7.02 -22.44 31.22
C VAL A 235 5.92 -22.14 30.22
N VAL A 236 5.78 -20.87 29.83
CA VAL A 236 4.92 -20.46 28.68
C VAL A 236 5.82 -19.98 27.56
N VAL A 237 5.67 -20.59 26.38
CA VAL A 237 6.45 -20.28 25.18
C VAL A 237 5.66 -19.36 24.28
N ALA A 238 6.18 -18.14 24.03
CA ALA A 238 5.57 -17.08 23.23
C ALA A 238 6.60 -16.45 22.28
N ILE A 239 7.31 -17.30 21.51
CA ILE A 239 8.43 -16.89 20.64
C ILE A 239 8.06 -16.61 19.19
N GLY A 240 6.76 -16.58 18.89
CA GLY A 240 6.19 -16.36 17.55
C GLY A 240 5.40 -17.55 17.04
N VAL A 241 4.90 -17.43 15.82
CA VAL A 241 4.08 -18.43 15.15
C VAL A 241 4.54 -18.66 13.71
N GLU A 242 4.21 -19.82 13.14
CA GLU A 242 4.44 -20.17 11.74
C GLU A 242 3.10 -20.41 11.03
N PRO A 243 2.96 -19.99 9.74
CA PRO A 243 1.71 -20.12 9.00
C PRO A 243 1.39 -21.59 8.68
N ASN A 244 0.12 -21.95 8.77
CA ASN A 244 -0.35 -23.31 8.51
C ASN A 244 -0.53 -23.56 7.00
N CYS A 245 0.57 -23.81 6.29
CA CYS A 245 0.63 -24.01 4.84
C CYS A 245 1.03 -25.44 4.42
N ALA A 246 1.33 -26.36 5.34
CA ALA A 246 1.91 -27.66 5.02
C ALA A 246 1.06 -28.49 4.05
N PHE A 247 -0.29 -28.40 4.13
CA PHE A 247 -1.22 -29.10 3.24
C PHE A 247 -1.19 -28.60 1.78
N LEU A 248 -0.53 -27.47 1.50
CA LEU A 248 -0.37 -26.90 0.16
C LEU A 248 0.84 -27.48 -0.59
N ALA A 249 1.63 -28.31 0.06
CA ALA A 249 2.78 -28.94 -0.60
C ALA A 249 2.35 -29.71 -1.85
N GLY A 250 2.93 -29.37 -3.00
CA GLY A 250 2.60 -29.99 -4.29
C GLY A 250 1.33 -29.49 -4.98
N SER A 251 0.57 -28.56 -4.38
CA SER A 251 -0.65 -28.00 -4.97
C SER A 251 -0.42 -26.99 -6.09
N GLY A 252 0.78 -26.42 -6.18
CA GLY A 252 1.08 -25.31 -7.10
C GLY A 252 0.69 -23.92 -6.54
N ILE A 253 0.10 -23.85 -5.35
CA ILE A 253 -0.14 -22.56 -4.66
C ILE A 253 1.19 -22.03 -4.12
N GLU A 254 1.50 -20.78 -4.48
CA GLU A 254 2.75 -20.15 -4.06
C GLU A 254 2.71 -19.80 -2.57
N THR A 255 3.76 -20.23 -1.86
CA THR A 255 3.92 -19.97 -0.42
C THR A 255 5.34 -19.48 -0.10
N ALA A 256 5.44 -18.47 0.76
CA ALA A 256 6.67 -18.00 1.37
C ALA A 256 6.33 -17.30 2.68
N ASP A 257 6.67 -17.83 3.83
CA ASP A 257 6.18 -17.33 5.12
C ASP A 257 4.68 -16.96 5.05
N GLY A 258 3.85 -17.91 4.58
CA GLY A 258 2.42 -17.76 4.33
C GLY A 258 2.04 -17.95 2.87
N VAL A 259 0.74 -17.93 2.58
CA VAL A 259 0.19 -17.98 1.22
C VAL A 259 0.36 -16.63 0.56
N LEU A 260 1.09 -16.57 -0.57
CA LEU A 260 1.24 -15.34 -1.33
C LEU A 260 -0.08 -14.96 -1.99
N VAL A 261 -0.53 -13.74 -1.78
CA VAL A 261 -1.77 -13.21 -2.37
C VAL A 261 -1.54 -11.87 -3.05
N ASP A 262 -2.35 -11.63 -4.08
CA ASP A 262 -2.44 -10.34 -4.75
C ASP A 262 -3.19 -9.29 -3.88
N GLU A 263 -3.36 -8.08 -4.41
CA GLU A 263 -4.08 -7.01 -3.73
C GLU A 263 -5.56 -7.32 -3.46
N CYS A 264 -6.14 -8.28 -4.18
CA CYS A 264 -7.50 -8.77 -3.98
C CYS A 264 -7.57 -9.97 -3.01
N LEU A 265 -6.49 -10.31 -2.32
CA LEU A 265 -6.35 -11.49 -1.46
C LEU A 265 -6.49 -12.82 -2.21
N ARG A 266 -6.25 -12.84 -3.52
CA ARG A 266 -6.29 -14.02 -4.38
C ARG A 266 -4.88 -14.63 -4.45
N ALA A 267 -4.80 -15.94 -4.29
CA ALA A 267 -3.56 -16.72 -4.42
C ALA A 267 -3.13 -16.87 -5.90
N SER A 268 -2.09 -17.66 -6.15
CA SER A 268 -1.61 -17.96 -7.51
C SER A 268 -2.65 -18.67 -8.39
N ASP A 269 -3.63 -19.35 -7.82
CA ASP A 269 -4.81 -19.84 -8.53
C ASP A 269 -5.98 -18.83 -8.44
N ARG A 270 -6.71 -18.66 -9.56
CA ARG A 270 -7.79 -17.65 -9.69
C ARG A 270 -9.00 -17.89 -8.80
N ASP A 271 -9.22 -19.13 -8.36
CA ASP A 271 -10.39 -19.56 -7.59
C ASP A 271 -10.03 -19.82 -6.12
N VAL A 272 -8.75 -19.57 -5.75
CA VAL A 272 -8.21 -19.73 -4.41
C VAL A 272 -7.84 -18.36 -3.81
N TYR A 273 -8.28 -18.10 -2.60
CA TYR A 273 -8.02 -16.89 -1.83
C TYR A 273 -7.39 -17.23 -0.49
N ALA A 274 -6.70 -16.29 0.15
CA ALA A 274 -6.25 -16.48 1.54
C ALA A 274 -6.47 -15.21 2.38
N ALA A 275 -6.75 -15.41 3.68
CA ALA A 275 -7.02 -14.32 4.62
C ALA A 275 -6.61 -14.67 6.05
N GLY A 276 -6.28 -13.66 6.84
CA GLY A 276 -5.81 -13.76 8.22
C GLY A 276 -4.34 -14.11 8.31
N ASP A 277 -3.94 -14.75 9.43
CA ASP A 277 -2.54 -14.96 9.79
C ASP A 277 -1.76 -15.86 8.82
N VAL A 278 -2.44 -16.59 7.93
CA VAL A 278 -1.82 -17.39 6.88
C VAL A 278 -1.50 -16.58 5.62
N ALA A 279 -2.15 -15.43 5.40
CA ALA A 279 -2.02 -14.66 4.18
C ALA A 279 -0.81 -13.73 4.23
N ARG A 280 0.07 -13.84 3.21
CA ARG A 280 1.16 -12.90 2.97
C ARG A 280 0.78 -11.99 1.81
N PHE A 281 0.48 -10.76 2.12
CA PHE A 281 -0.06 -9.76 1.20
C PHE A 281 0.86 -8.56 1.08
N GLN A 282 0.68 -7.79 -0.01
CA GLN A 282 1.36 -6.51 -0.18
C GLN A 282 0.70 -5.49 0.75
N ASP A 283 1.40 -5.09 1.82
CA ASP A 283 0.88 -4.12 2.78
C ASP A 283 0.76 -2.73 2.14
N PRO A 284 -0.44 -2.15 2.07
CA PRO A 284 -0.63 -0.84 1.45
C PRO A 284 0.09 0.31 2.19
N ALA A 285 0.40 0.15 3.47
CA ALA A 285 1.09 1.17 4.26
C ALA A 285 2.60 1.19 3.98
N SER A 286 3.25 0.02 3.91
CA SER A 286 4.70 -0.09 3.69
C SER A 286 5.08 -0.35 2.23
N GLY A 287 4.16 -0.86 1.41
CA GLY A 287 4.44 -1.30 0.05
C GLY A 287 5.24 -2.62 -0.01
N LYS A 288 5.39 -3.34 1.10
CA LYS A 288 6.18 -4.58 1.19
C LYS A 288 5.30 -5.80 1.47
N PRO A 289 5.68 -6.99 1.00
CA PRO A 289 4.99 -8.22 1.38
C PRO A 289 5.17 -8.49 2.87
N ARG A 290 4.06 -8.62 3.62
CA ARG A 290 4.08 -8.97 5.04
C ARG A 290 2.89 -9.83 5.42
N ARG A 291 2.98 -10.46 6.57
CA ARG A 291 1.94 -11.23 7.22
C ARG A 291 1.61 -10.54 8.56
N ILE A 292 0.34 -10.44 8.91
CA ILE A 292 -0.14 -9.75 10.11
C ILE A 292 -0.99 -10.70 10.92
N GLU A 293 -0.52 -11.00 12.12
CA GLU A 293 -1.12 -11.94 13.07
C GLU A 293 -1.99 -11.16 14.07
N HIS A 294 -3.14 -10.70 13.60
CA HIS A 294 -4.04 -9.94 14.46
C HIS A 294 -5.50 -10.13 14.09
N TRP A 295 -6.37 -10.16 15.11
CA TRP A 295 -7.79 -10.38 14.98
C TRP A 295 -8.49 -9.44 14.01
N ASP A 296 -8.25 -8.13 14.13
CA ASP A 296 -8.89 -7.13 13.28
C ASP A 296 -8.49 -7.30 11.81
N ASN A 297 -7.21 -7.57 11.54
CA ASN A 297 -6.73 -7.88 10.20
C ASN A 297 -7.42 -9.12 9.61
N ALA A 298 -7.53 -10.19 10.40
CA ALA A 298 -8.20 -11.41 9.99
C ALA A 298 -9.68 -11.17 9.64
N VAL A 299 -10.40 -10.39 10.46
CA VAL A 299 -11.80 -10.01 10.23
C VAL A 299 -11.96 -9.18 8.94
N ARG A 300 -11.13 -8.14 8.75
CA ARG A 300 -11.19 -7.26 7.57
C ARG A 300 -10.83 -8.04 6.30
N GLN A 301 -9.75 -8.80 6.32
CA GLN A 301 -9.34 -9.63 5.18
C GLN A 301 -10.37 -10.70 4.84
N GLY A 302 -10.97 -11.37 5.83
CA GLY A 302 -12.02 -12.35 5.61
C GLY A 302 -13.23 -11.76 4.88
N ARG A 303 -13.70 -10.59 5.30
CA ARG A 303 -14.80 -9.86 4.63
C ARG A 303 -14.44 -9.46 3.20
N LEU A 304 -13.23 -8.97 3.00
CA LEU A 304 -12.75 -8.55 1.68
C LEU A 304 -12.60 -9.75 0.73
N ALA A 305 -11.96 -10.83 1.21
CA ALA A 305 -11.81 -12.06 0.44
C ALA A 305 -13.17 -12.62 -0.01
N ALA A 306 -14.16 -12.62 0.88
CA ALA A 306 -15.53 -13.05 0.55
C ALA A 306 -16.15 -12.24 -0.60
N ARG A 307 -16.05 -10.91 -0.56
CA ARG A 307 -16.53 -10.03 -1.63
C ARG A 307 -15.80 -10.30 -2.95
N ASN A 308 -14.49 -10.52 -2.88
CA ASN A 308 -13.68 -10.80 -4.04
C ASN A 308 -13.95 -12.20 -4.61
N MET A 309 -14.21 -13.20 -3.77
CA MET A 309 -14.71 -14.52 -4.19
C MET A 309 -16.03 -14.41 -4.93
N HIS A 310 -16.91 -13.49 -4.54
CA HIS A 310 -18.17 -13.19 -5.23
C HIS A 310 -17.98 -12.31 -6.49
N GLY A 311 -16.76 -11.81 -6.78
CA GLY A 311 -16.41 -11.11 -8.01
C GLY A 311 -16.21 -9.60 -7.90
N ALA A 312 -16.17 -9.02 -6.69
CA ALA A 312 -16.08 -7.57 -6.49
C ALA A 312 -14.72 -6.95 -6.92
N ARG A 313 -13.63 -7.71 -6.89
CA ARG A 313 -12.26 -7.26 -7.26
C ARG A 313 -11.79 -6.01 -6.51
N LEU A 314 -12.06 -5.95 -5.22
CA LEU A 314 -11.68 -4.84 -4.36
C LEU A 314 -10.26 -5.04 -3.81
N PRO A 315 -9.38 -4.03 -3.90
CA PRO A 315 -8.04 -4.16 -3.33
C PRO A 315 -8.05 -4.02 -1.81
N HIS A 316 -7.14 -4.73 -1.15
CA HIS A 316 -6.87 -4.59 0.27
C HIS A 316 -6.15 -3.27 0.54
N ARG A 317 -6.81 -2.36 1.27
CA ARG A 317 -6.28 -1.02 1.61
C ARG A 317 -6.36 -0.71 3.10
N ASP A 318 -6.65 -1.70 3.91
CA ASP A 318 -6.77 -1.50 5.35
C ASP A 318 -5.41 -1.30 6.00
N VAL A 319 -5.33 -0.34 6.90
CA VAL A 319 -4.18 -0.14 7.77
C VAL A 319 -4.27 -1.16 8.90
N SER A 320 -3.16 -1.84 9.18
CA SER A 320 -3.11 -2.81 10.28
C SER A 320 -3.30 -2.11 11.62
N ILE A 321 -4.15 -2.69 12.47
CA ILE A 321 -4.38 -2.23 13.84
C ILE A 321 -4.07 -3.37 14.78
N PHE A 322 -3.20 -3.11 15.76
CA PHE A 322 -2.97 -3.99 16.90
C PHE A 322 -3.48 -3.30 18.15
N TYR A 323 -4.05 -4.05 19.05
CA TYR A 323 -4.42 -3.58 20.38
C TYR A 323 -4.10 -4.63 21.42
N GLY A 324 -3.77 -4.21 22.61
CA GLY A 324 -3.44 -5.09 23.71
C GLY A 324 -3.53 -4.40 25.05
N ASN A 325 -3.40 -5.21 26.10
CA ASN A 325 -3.42 -4.73 27.47
C ASN A 325 -2.24 -5.33 28.22
N VAL A 326 -1.51 -4.48 28.94
CA VAL A 326 -0.49 -4.92 29.89
C VAL A 326 -0.85 -4.33 31.24
N PHE A 327 -1.32 -5.15 32.15
CA PHE A 327 -2.00 -4.73 33.38
C PHE A 327 -3.18 -3.79 33.06
N GLU A 328 -3.16 -2.57 33.61
CA GLU A 328 -4.17 -1.53 33.36
C GLU A 328 -3.95 -0.69 32.10
N VAL A 329 -2.79 -0.85 31.45
CA VAL A 329 -2.44 -0.07 30.26
C VAL A 329 -3.00 -0.71 29.02
N SER A 330 -4.07 -0.11 28.45
CA SER A 330 -4.60 -0.47 27.14
C SER A 330 -3.94 0.40 26.08
N TYR A 331 -3.45 -0.22 25.02
CA TYR A 331 -2.77 0.49 23.93
C TYR A 331 -3.30 0.06 22.57
N ASN A 332 -3.11 0.95 21.59
CA ASN A 332 -3.34 0.69 20.18
C ASN A 332 -2.07 0.98 19.38
N PHE A 333 -1.90 0.24 18.30
CA PHE A 333 -0.81 0.44 17.36
C PHE A 333 -1.35 0.32 15.94
N LEU A 334 -1.12 1.33 15.11
CA LEU A 334 -1.54 1.37 13.71
C LEU A 334 -0.35 1.40 12.79
N GLY A 335 -0.45 0.74 11.63
CA GLY A 335 0.51 0.83 10.54
C GLY A 335 1.77 -0.01 10.72
N ASP A 336 2.87 0.43 10.11
CA ASP A 336 4.15 -0.25 10.08
C ASP A 336 5.29 0.71 10.52
N PRO A 337 5.97 0.47 11.64
CA PRO A 337 7.06 1.31 12.12
C PRO A 337 8.39 1.05 11.38
N CYS A 338 8.46 0.01 10.52
CA CYS A 338 9.66 -0.29 9.75
C CYS A 338 10.05 0.90 8.89
N GLU A 339 11.36 1.18 8.81
CA GLU A 339 11.93 2.29 8.05
C GLU A 339 11.53 3.71 8.55
N ALA A 340 10.86 3.84 9.69
CA ALA A 340 10.71 5.13 10.32
C ALA A 340 12.09 5.68 10.71
N ASN A 341 12.39 6.91 10.31
CA ASN A 341 13.64 7.59 10.63
C ASN A 341 13.45 8.75 11.62
N GLU A 342 12.20 9.03 11.97
CA GLU A 342 11.82 10.10 12.88
C GLU A 342 10.65 9.65 13.75
N MET A 343 10.65 10.07 15.02
CA MET A 343 9.59 9.78 15.97
C MET A 343 9.16 11.05 16.69
N VAL A 344 7.87 11.29 16.76
CA VAL A 344 7.29 12.43 17.47
C VAL A 344 6.44 11.92 18.63
N GLU A 345 6.84 12.27 19.84
CA GLU A 345 6.19 11.91 21.09
C GLU A 345 5.20 12.98 21.52
N ARG A 346 4.01 12.58 21.98
CA ARG A 346 2.92 13.47 22.38
C ARG A 346 2.31 13.00 23.69
N GLY A 347 2.21 13.90 24.66
CA GLY A 347 1.71 13.59 25.98
C GLY A 347 2.74 12.84 26.85
N SER A 348 2.26 12.16 27.88
CA SER A 348 3.07 11.37 28.80
C SER A 348 2.54 9.95 28.89
N PHE A 349 3.43 8.96 28.88
CA PHE A 349 3.06 7.56 29.03
C PHE A 349 2.25 7.30 30.31
N ASN A 350 2.60 8.00 31.39
CA ASN A 350 1.95 7.83 32.70
C ASN A 350 0.67 8.65 32.85
N GLU A 351 0.41 9.60 31.93
CA GLU A 351 -0.73 10.54 32.00
C GLU A 351 -1.42 10.53 30.62
N PRO A 352 -2.28 9.55 30.31
CA PRO A 352 -3.00 9.51 29.02
C PRO A 352 -3.85 10.76 28.77
N PRO A 353 -4.00 11.18 27.49
CA PRO A 353 -3.60 10.47 26.29
C PRO A 353 -2.12 10.63 25.93
N TYR A 354 -1.51 9.51 25.55
CA TYR A 354 -0.16 9.45 25.02
C TYR A 354 -0.18 8.93 23.58
N SER A 355 0.67 9.49 22.71
CA SER A 355 0.85 8.98 21.33
C SER A 355 2.30 9.13 20.89
N LEU A 356 2.77 8.15 20.14
CA LEU A 356 4.04 8.17 19.45
C LEU A 356 3.78 7.99 17.95
N LEU A 357 4.15 9.01 17.17
CA LEU A 357 4.05 9.02 15.72
C LEU A 357 5.37 8.57 15.11
N TYR A 358 5.33 7.60 14.21
CA TYR A 358 6.48 7.09 13.47
C TYR A 358 6.44 7.67 12.06
N LEU A 359 7.48 8.40 11.68
CA LEU A 359 7.56 9.12 10.42
C LEU A 359 8.73 8.63 9.58
N ARG A 360 8.56 8.66 8.27
CA ARG A 360 9.63 8.52 7.30
C ARG A 360 9.63 9.78 6.43
N HIS A 361 10.65 10.62 6.57
CA HIS A 361 10.73 11.91 5.87
C HIS A 361 9.44 12.74 6.03
N GLY A 362 8.92 12.84 7.25
CA GLY A 362 7.68 13.55 7.56
C GLY A 362 6.38 12.79 7.21
N VAL A 363 6.43 11.69 6.49
CA VAL A 363 5.25 10.87 6.14
C VAL A 363 4.88 9.93 7.29
N LEU A 364 3.64 9.98 7.77
CA LEU A 364 3.15 9.13 8.85
C LEU A 364 3.08 7.66 8.38
N ARG A 365 3.80 6.78 9.09
CA ARG A 365 3.89 5.34 8.79
C ARG A 365 3.19 4.49 9.82
N ALA A 366 3.26 4.89 11.09
CA ALA A 366 2.64 4.20 12.20
C ALA A 366 2.33 5.14 13.35
N MET A 367 1.41 4.72 14.23
CA MET A 367 1.11 5.40 15.49
C MET A 367 0.93 4.37 16.61
N PHE A 368 1.66 4.56 17.71
CA PHE A 368 1.37 3.92 18.99
C PHE A 368 0.56 4.89 19.86
N SER A 369 -0.42 4.39 20.61
CA SER A 369 -1.21 5.26 21.51
C SER A 369 -1.76 4.55 22.72
N ILE A 370 -1.88 5.32 23.83
CA ILE A 370 -2.57 4.96 25.07
C ILE A 370 -3.63 6.01 25.33
N GLY A 371 -4.89 5.60 25.48
CA GLY A 371 -6.00 6.50 25.76
C GLY A 371 -6.31 7.51 24.66
N ALA A 372 -5.93 7.22 23.39
CA ALA A 372 -6.29 8.06 22.25
C ALA A 372 -7.80 8.04 22.01
N ARG A 373 -8.34 9.20 21.58
CA ARG A 373 -9.75 9.30 21.20
C ARG A 373 -10.00 8.61 19.87
N ALA A 374 -11.25 8.15 19.67
CA ALA A 374 -11.65 7.50 18.43
C ALA A 374 -11.37 8.36 17.18
N GLU A 375 -11.61 9.68 17.29
CA GLU A 375 -11.33 10.65 16.23
C GLU A 375 -9.85 10.71 15.84
N ASP A 376 -8.95 10.70 16.85
CA ASP A 376 -7.50 10.72 16.61
C ASP A 376 -7.04 9.39 15.97
N MET A 377 -7.67 8.26 16.33
CA MET A 377 -7.40 6.95 15.74
C MET A 377 -7.85 6.89 14.28
N THR A 378 -9.05 7.37 13.96
CA THR A 378 -9.56 7.45 12.58
C THR A 378 -8.68 8.36 11.73
N ALA A 379 -8.32 9.54 12.24
CA ALA A 379 -7.44 10.47 11.53
C ALA A 379 -6.04 9.86 11.29
N ALA A 380 -5.51 9.09 12.25
CA ALA A 380 -4.25 8.37 12.08
C ALA A 380 -4.35 7.26 11.02
N GLU A 381 -5.43 6.48 11.04
CA GLU A 381 -5.66 5.44 10.03
C GLU A 381 -5.73 6.06 8.62
N GLU A 382 -6.46 7.15 8.44
CA GLU A 382 -6.50 7.88 7.16
C GLU A 382 -5.14 8.43 6.76
N ALA A 383 -4.44 9.08 7.70
CA ALA A 383 -3.14 9.67 7.44
C ALA A 383 -2.09 8.62 7.03
N ILE A 384 -2.12 7.43 7.64
CA ILE A 384 -1.25 6.30 7.26
C ILE A 384 -1.68 5.71 5.91
N ARG A 385 -2.98 5.46 5.71
CA ARG A 385 -3.54 4.91 4.46
C ARG A 385 -3.18 5.75 3.25
N TYR A 386 -3.32 7.06 3.38
CA TYR A 386 -3.07 8.01 2.29
C TYR A 386 -1.69 8.65 2.34
N ARG A 387 -0.83 8.21 3.28
CA ARG A 387 0.56 8.66 3.41
C ARG A 387 0.69 10.17 3.57
N LEU A 388 -0.04 10.71 4.55
CA LEU A 388 0.02 12.14 4.87
C LEU A 388 1.43 12.53 5.31
N ASN A 389 1.99 13.55 4.66
CA ASN A 389 3.21 14.22 5.10
C ASN A 389 2.85 15.30 6.14
N LEU A 390 3.47 15.22 7.31
CA LEU A 390 3.27 16.20 8.40
C LEU A 390 4.21 17.40 8.22
N ALA A 391 4.27 18.04 7.11
CA ALA A 391 5.16 19.15 6.72
C ALA A 391 6.05 19.79 7.83
N ASP A 392 5.55 19.90 9.06
CA ASP A 392 6.28 20.27 10.29
C ASP A 392 6.03 19.21 11.38
N PRO A 393 6.85 18.14 11.42
CA PRO A 393 6.75 17.11 12.45
C PRO A 393 6.90 17.65 13.88
N LEU A 394 7.70 18.69 14.08
CA LEU A 394 7.90 19.29 15.41
C LEU A 394 6.65 20.03 15.91
N ALA A 395 5.84 20.57 15.00
CA ALA A 395 4.55 21.14 15.39
C ALA A 395 3.62 20.08 15.98
N ALA A 396 3.72 18.83 15.54
CA ALA A 396 2.92 17.72 16.05
C ALA A 396 3.17 17.40 17.52
N ALA A 397 4.35 17.71 18.05
CA ALA A 397 4.69 17.57 19.48
C ALA A 397 4.04 18.64 20.37
N ARG A 398 3.56 19.76 19.82
CA ARG A 398 3.03 20.88 20.60
C ARG A 398 1.73 20.52 21.31
N PRO A 399 1.51 21.00 22.56
CA PRO A 399 0.24 20.84 23.24
C PRO A 399 -0.93 21.41 22.41
N GLY A 400 -2.05 20.68 22.34
CA GLY A 400 -3.22 21.09 21.59
C GLY A 400 -3.19 20.83 20.08
N TRP A 401 -2.07 20.44 19.50
CA TRP A 401 -2.04 19.96 18.11
C TRP A 401 -2.88 18.68 17.98
N ARG A 402 -3.65 18.57 16.93
CA ARG A 402 -4.45 17.37 16.66
C ARG A 402 -4.12 16.82 15.29
N LEU A 403 -4.00 15.51 15.21
CA LEU A 403 -3.97 14.84 13.93
C LEU A 403 -5.35 15.03 13.28
N ARG A 404 -5.34 15.57 12.08
CA ARG A 404 -6.54 15.73 11.26
C ARG A 404 -6.44 14.78 10.08
N GLY A 405 -7.56 14.41 9.48
CA GLY A 405 -7.58 13.69 8.22
C GLY A 405 -6.80 14.40 7.12
N VAL A 406 -6.64 13.76 5.97
CA VAL A 406 -5.87 14.31 4.84
C VAL A 406 -6.36 15.72 4.50
N PRO A 407 -5.49 16.76 4.58
CA PRO A 407 -5.88 18.13 4.24
C PRO A 407 -6.19 18.25 2.74
N PRO A 408 -6.85 19.33 2.30
CA PRO A 408 -7.00 19.61 0.88
C PRO A 408 -5.65 19.52 0.15
N GLN A 409 -5.62 18.79 -0.96
CA GLN A 409 -4.40 18.55 -1.74
C GLN A 409 -4.39 19.44 -2.98
N THR A 410 -3.23 20.02 -3.29
CA THR A 410 -2.96 20.59 -4.61
C THR A 410 -2.24 19.54 -5.44
N VAL A 411 -2.88 19.12 -6.53
CA VAL A 411 -2.40 18.06 -7.40
C VAL A 411 -1.99 18.66 -8.75
N LEU A 412 -0.85 18.23 -9.27
CA LEU A 412 -0.39 18.56 -10.62
C LEU A 412 -0.34 17.29 -11.47
N ILE A 413 -1.07 17.29 -12.58
CA ILE A 413 -1.09 16.21 -13.57
C ILE A 413 -0.26 16.62 -14.77
N LEU A 414 0.76 15.80 -15.09
CA LEU A 414 1.66 16.01 -16.23
C LEU A 414 1.55 14.84 -17.21
N GLN A 415 1.41 15.18 -18.49
CA GLN A 415 1.16 14.23 -19.57
C GLN A 415 2.45 13.78 -20.26
N GLY A 416 2.39 12.67 -20.99
CA GLY A 416 3.41 12.33 -21.98
C GLY A 416 3.24 13.13 -23.26
N GLY A 417 4.34 13.47 -23.95
CA GLY A 417 4.26 14.25 -25.19
C GLY A 417 5.61 14.68 -25.77
N GLY A 418 6.72 14.02 -25.40
CA GLY A 418 8.05 14.30 -25.95
C GLY A 418 8.46 15.77 -25.78
N ALA A 419 8.79 16.45 -26.88
CA ALA A 419 9.18 17.87 -26.87
C ALA A 419 8.08 18.82 -26.33
N LEU A 420 6.81 18.42 -26.36
CA LEU A 420 5.71 19.20 -25.79
C LEU A 420 5.83 19.35 -24.27
N GLY A 421 6.60 18.52 -23.58
CA GLY A 421 6.91 18.67 -22.17
C GLY A 421 7.58 20.01 -21.82
N ALA A 422 8.13 20.73 -22.80
CA ALA A 422 8.61 22.10 -22.63
C ALA A 422 7.46 23.05 -22.22
N PHE A 423 6.24 22.83 -22.70
CA PHE A 423 5.05 23.57 -22.26
C PHE A 423 4.76 23.35 -20.78
N GLU A 424 4.87 22.11 -20.32
CA GLU A 424 4.70 21.78 -18.90
C GLU A 424 5.73 22.51 -18.02
N SER A 425 6.98 22.58 -18.47
CA SER A 425 8.01 23.29 -17.72
C SER A 425 7.69 24.79 -17.57
N GLY A 426 7.10 25.40 -18.58
CA GLY A 426 6.60 26.79 -18.53
C GLY A 426 5.43 26.95 -17.57
N ALA A 427 4.48 26.00 -17.59
CA ALA A 427 3.34 25.98 -16.69
C ALA A 427 3.79 25.82 -15.23
N ILE A 428 4.72 24.89 -14.94
CA ILE A 428 5.30 24.68 -13.60
C ILE A 428 5.97 25.97 -13.11
N ALA A 429 6.75 26.65 -13.97
CA ALA A 429 7.41 27.90 -13.59
C ALA A 429 6.40 29.01 -13.23
N ALA A 430 5.27 29.10 -13.94
CA ALA A 430 4.21 30.06 -13.62
C ALA A 430 3.49 29.72 -12.31
N LEU A 431 3.16 28.45 -12.09
CA LEU A 431 2.57 27.97 -10.83
C LEU A 431 3.48 28.29 -9.65
N GLU A 432 4.77 27.97 -9.76
CA GLU A 432 5.78 28.26 -8.74
C GLU A 432 5.90 29.76 -8.44
N ALA A 433 5.95 30.60 -9.48
CA ALA A 433 6.02 32.06 -9.33
C ALA A 433 4.80 32.66 -8.62
N ARG A 434 3.62 32.02 -8.71
CA ARG A 434 2.39 32.40 -7.99
C ARG A 434 2.27 31.72 -6.62
N GLY A 435 3.32 30.99 -6.17
CA GLY A 435 3.35 30.31 -4.87
C GLY A 435 2.54 29.03 -4.80
N VAL A 436 2.05 28.51 -5.93
CA VAL A 436 1.35 27.21 -5.97
C VAL A 436 2.36 26.08 -5.84
N ARG A 437 2.26 25.33 -4.76
CA ARG A 437 3.14 24.18 -4.46
C ARG A 437 2.32 22.90 -4.47
N PRO A 438 2.49 22.02 -5.46
CA PRO A 438 1.79 20.75 -5.48
C PRO A 438 2.19 19.86 -4.31
N ASN A 439 1.19 19.29 -3.62
CA ASN A 439 1.41 18.21 -2.65
C ASN A 439 1.66 16.88 -3.36
N VAL A 440 1.03 16.72 -4.54
CA VAL A 440 1.13 15.52 -5.36
C VAL A 440 1.39 15.92 -6.81
N VAL A 441 2.37 15.29 -7.42
CA VAL A 441 2.61 15.31 -8.87
C VAL A 441 2.34 13.92 -9.41
N SER A 442 1.43 13.78 -10.36
CA SER A 442 1.16 12.53 -11.05
C SER A 442 1.52 12.68 -12.52
N ALA A 443 2.34 11.77 -13.02
CA ALA A 443 2.99 11.97 -14.30
C ALA A 443 3.30 10.69 -15.07
N VAL A 444 3.41 10.82 -16.39
CA VAL A 444 3.84 9.75 -17.30
C VAL A 444 4.79 10.31 -18.36
N SER A 445 5.66 9.48 -18.93
CA SER A 445 6.55 9.84 -20.04
C SER A 445 7.42 11.06 -19.73
N ILE A 446 7.48 12.05 -20.62
CA ILE A 446 8.22 13.30 -20.41
C ILE A 446 7.69 14.09 -19.21
N GLY A 447 6.38 13.99 -18.93
CA GLY A 447 5.80 14.56 -17.71
C GLY A 447 6.40 13.95 -16.44
N ALA A 448 6.77 12.67 -16.47
CA ALA A 448 7.48 12.01 -15.36
C ALA A 448 8.85 12.65 -15.10
N PHE A 449 9.56 13.07 -16.15
CA PHE A 449 10.86 13.75 -16.02
C PHE A 449 10.70 15.15 -15.45
N ASN A 450 9.76 15.93 -16.01
CA ASN A 450 9.41 17.26 -15.48
C ASN A 450 8.94 17.17 -14.02
N GLY A 451 8.07 16.20 -13.72
CA GLY A 451 7.53 15.97 -12.39
C GLY A 451 8.59 15.59 -11.38
N ALA A 452 9.55 14.74 -11.76
CA ALA A 452 10.65 14.33 -10.88
C ALA A 452 11.59 15.49 -10.57
N ILE A 453 11.93 16.32 -11.58
CA ILE A 453 12.71 17.53 -11.37
C ILE A 453 11.96 18.49 -10.45
N ALA A 454 10.67 18.72 -10.70
CA ALA A 454 9.86 19.61 -9.86
C ALA A 454 9.73 19.12 -8.42
N ALA A 455 9.51 17.82 -8.21
CA ALA A 455 9.36 17.24 -6.89
C ALA A 455 10.69 17.17 -6.12
N SER A 456 11.84 17.01 -6.81
CA SER A 456 13.15 16.98 -6.14
C SER A 456 13.70 18.38 -5.82
N HIS A 457 13.13 19.45 -6.40
CA HIS A 457 13.54 20.85 -6.18
C HIS A 457 12.35 21.73 -5.76
N PRO A 458 11.67 21.45 -4.64
CA PRO A 458 10.48 22.20 -4.24
C PRO A 458 10.83 23.68 -3.99
N GLY A 459 10.20 24.58 -4.76
CA GLY A 459 10.43 26.03 -4.71
C GLY A 459 11.57 26.56 -5.60
N HIS A 460 12.25 25.67 -6.34
CA HIS A 460 13.31 26.02 -7.31
C HIS A 460 13.20 25.17 -8.60
N ALA A 461 12.04 24.60 -8.87
CA ALA A 461 11.80 23.73 -10.00
C ALA A 461 11.99 24.44 -11.35
N ALA A 462 11.57 25.69 -11.43
CA ALA A 462 11.65 26.50 -12.66
C ALA A 462 13.07 26.61 -13.20
N GLU A 463 14.07 26.84 -12.35
CA GLU A 463 15.48 26.97 -12.73
C GLU A 463 16.05 25.64 -13.23
N SER A 464 15.80 24.57 -12.50
CA SER A 464 16.27 23.21 -12.85
C SER A 464 15.64 22.73 -14.17
N LEU A 465 14.35 22.97 -14.38
CA LEU A 465 13.64 22.67 -15.62
C LEU A 465 14.15 23.52 -16.80
N ASP A 466 14.49 24.81 -16.57
CA ASP A 466 15.08 25.67 -17.61
C ASP A 466 16.42 25.09 -18.07
N ALA A 467 17.28 24.70 -17.14
CA ALA A 467 18.57 24.09 -17.45
C ALA A 467 18.42 22.76 -18.20
N PHE A 468 17.49 21.90 -17.76
CA PHE A 468 17.16 20.61 -18.40
C PHE A 468 16.71 20.81 -19.86
N TRP A 469 15.73 21.67 -20.10
CA TRP A 469 15.19 21.89 -21.45
C TRP A 469 16.15 22.62 -22.36
N ARG A 470 17.04 23.50 -21.83
CA ARG A 470 18.11 24.11 -22.58
C ARG A 470 19.15 23.08 -23.05
N GLU A 471 19.48 22.09 -22.23
CA GLU A 471 20.40 21.02 -22.62
C GLU A 471 19.79 20.09 -23.69
N LEU A 472 18.48 19.89 -23.69
CA LEU A 472 17.77 19.11 -24.71
C LEU A 472 17.59 19.87 -26.04
N SER A 473 17.75 21.19 -26.03
CA SER A 473 17.50 22.00 -27.22
C SER A 473 18.59 21.84 -28.28
N ILE A 474 18.18 21.75 -29.53
CA ILE A 474 19.06 21.59 -30.69
C ILE A 474 19.02 22.87 -31.53
N SER A 475 20.19 23.38 -31.92
CA SER A 475 20.29 24.52 -32.84
C SER A 475 19.71 24.20 -34.22
N ASN A 476 18.94 25.11 -34.76
CA ASN A 476 18.39 24.98 -36.09
C ASN A 476 19.51 24.88 -37.15
N PRO A 477 19.30 24.13 -38.25
CA PRO A 477 20.24 24.10 -39.36
C PRO A 477 20.47 25.52 -39.96
N PRO A 478 21.67 25.85 -40.37
CA PRO A 478 21.94 27.14 -41.04
C PRO A 478 21.02 27.33 -42.26
N GLY A 479 20.41 28.51 -42.38
CA GLY A 479 19.49 28.84 -43.48
C GLY A 479 18.02 28.48 -43.24
N SER A 480 17.67 27.89 -42.09
CA SER A 480 16.26 27.59 -41.74
C SER A 480 15.41 28.87 -41.59
N GLU A 481 16.00 29.99 -41.35
CA GLU A 481 15.38 31.31 -41.29
C GLU A 481 14.76 31.77 -42.61
N TYR A 482 15.30 31.30 -43.76
CA TYR A 482 14.81 31.64 -45.12
C TYR A 482 13.69 30.68 -45.61
N ALA A 483 13.55 29.53 -45.01
CA ALA A 483 12.50 28.55 -45.35
C ALA A 483 12.00 27.78 -44.09
N PRO A 484 11.23 28.44 -43.22
CA PRO A 484 10.86 27.88 -41.93
C PRO A 484 10.20 26.49 -42.00
N CYS A 485 9.29 26.28 -42.95
CA CYS A 485 8.60 24.98 -43.11
C CYS A 485 9.56 23.87 -43.57
N ALA A 486 10.51 24.15 -44.46
CA ALA A 486 11.53 23.21 -44.88
C ALA A 486 12.54 22.93 -43.77
N GLY A 487 12.88 23.98 -42.98
CA GLY A 487 13.76 23.86 -41.81
C GLY A 487 13.22 22.91 -40.74
N HIS A 488 11.97 23.01 -40.39
CA HIS A 488 11.32 22.10 -39.41
C HIS A 488 11.26 20.65 -39.90
N THR A 489 10.95 20.43 -41.18
CA THR A 489 10.96 19.08 -41.77
C THR A 489 12.36 18.47 -41.78
N LEU A 490 13.37 19.25 -42.16
CA LEU A 490 14.76 18.80 -42.12
C LEU A 490 15.24 18.51 -40.69
N LEU A 491 14.84 19.31 -39.72
CA LEU A 491 15.16 19.08 -38.32
C LEU A 491 14.51 17.78 -37.79
N ALA A 492 13.24 17.54 -38.14
CA ALA A 492 12.55 16.29 -37.75
C ALA A 492 13.24 15.06 -38.34
N TRP A 493 13.65 15.12 -39.62
CA TRP A 493 14.45 14.07 -40.23
C TRP A 493 15.83 13.93 -39.57
N ARG A 494 16.45 15.03 -39.21
CA ARG A 494 17.73 15.00 -38.47
C ARG A 494 17.56 14.32 -37.13
N ILE A 495 16.51 14.63 -36.35
CA ILE A 495 16.24 14.01 -35.06
C ILE A 495 15.91 12.53 -35.24
N ALA A 496 15.08 12.20 -36.22
CA ALA A 496 14.75 10.80 -36.51
C ALA A 496 16.00 9.97 -36.86
N LEU A 497 16.92 10.54 -37.65
CA LEU A 497 18.14 9.83 -38.11
C LEU A 497 19.28 9.86 -37.10
N PHE A 498 19.47 10.97 -36.39
CA PHE A 498 20.64 11.20 -35.52
C PHE A 498 20.32 11.31 -34.06
N GLY A 499 19.02 11.28 -33.68
CA GLY A 499 18.56 11.42 -32.31
C GLY A 499 18.66 12.81 -31.74
N VAL A 500 18.54 12.92 -30.44
CA VAL A 500 18.74 14.14 -29.64
C VAL A 500 19.96 13.90 -28.75
N PRO A 501 20.99 14.76 -28.84
CA PRO A 501 22.18 14.64 -28.01
C PRO A 501 21.80 14.51 -26.51
N ASN A 502 22.48 13.63 -25.80
CA ASN A 502 22.26 13.34 -24.37
C ASN A 502 20.85 12.82 -23.99
N PHE A 503 19.98 12.56 -24.99
CA PHE A 503 18.62 12.10 -24.74
C PHE A 503 18.27 10.84 -25.54
N LEU A 504 18.24 10.91 -26.87
CA LEU A 504 17.91 9.81 -27.78
C LEU A 504 19.10 9.47 -28.67
N GLN A 505 19.70 8.30 -28.48
CA GLN A 505 20.78 7.80 -29.35
C GLN A 505 20.25 6.71 -30.28
N PRO A 506 20.27 6.92 -31.61
CA PRO A 506 19.83 5.89 -32.55
C PRO A 506 20.72 4.65 -32.51
N ARG A 507 20.13 3.45 -32.54
CA ARG A 507 20.87 2.17 -32.51
C ARG A 507 21.63 1.88 -33.80
N TRP A 508 21.29 2.53 -34.92
CA TRP A 508 21.99 2.42 -36.22
C TRP A 508 23.23 3.33 -36.33
N TRP A 509 23.51 4.16 -35.34
CA TRP A 509 24.65 5.09 -35.38
C TRP A 509 26.04 4.44 -35.23
N PRO A 510 26.31 3.35 -34.46
CA PRO A 510 27.62 2.74 -34.42
C PRO A 510 27.99 2.14 -35.79
N ALA A 511 29.25 2.30 -36.20
CA ALA A 511 29.77 1.78 -37.48
C ALA A 511 29.47 0.30 -37.73
N GLN A 512 29.15 -0.45 -36.71
CA GLN A 512 28.71 -1.86 -36.76
C GLN A 512 27.40 -2.06 -37.54
N PHE A 513 26.52 -1.06 -37.62
CA PHE A 513 25.28 -1.15 -38.41
C PHE A 513 25.57 -1.44 -39.88
N TRP A 514 26.60 -0.80 -40.47
CA TRP A 514 26.99 -0.97 -41.88
C TRP A 514 27.54 -2.34 -42.20
N THR A 515 27.97 -3.11 -41.20
CA THR A 515 28.52 -4.44 -41.37
C THR A 515 27.52 -5.57 -41.09
N THR A 516 26.49 -5.33 -40.27
CA THR A 516 25.54 -6.36 -39.82
C THR A 516 24.10 -6.19 -40.35
N GLY A 517 23.76 -5.05 -40.99
CA GLY A 517 22.42 -4.77 -41.50
C GLY A 517 21.38 -4.50 -40.39
N PHE A 518 20.12 -4.31 -40.79
CA PHE A 518 19.00 -4.17 -39.87
C PHE A 518 18.82 -5.48 -39.11
N ALA A 519 19.08 -5.46 -37.80
CA ALA A 519 19.00 -6.65 -36.98
C ALA A 519 17.52 -6.94 -36.60
N PRO A 520 16.90 -8.01 -37.11
CA PRO A 520 15.47 -8.29 -36.86
C PRO A 520 15.14 -8.56 -35.40
N TRP A 521 16.15 -8.70 -34.52
CA TRP A 521 16.00 -8.84 -33.07
C TRP A 521 16.03 -7.51 -32.30
N TRP A 522 16.11 -6.35 -32.96
CA TRP A 522 15.99 -5.08 -32.27
C TRP A 522 14.56 -4.85 -31.80
N THR A 523 14.42 -4.58 -30.51
CA THR A 523 13.14 -4.32 -29.86
C THR A 523 12.81 -2.82 -29.76
N SER A 524 13.73 -1.95 -30.25
CA SER A 524 13.56 -0.48 -30.21
C SER A 524 14.46 0.21 -31.22
N CYS A 525 14.10 1.45 -31.56
CA CYS A 525 14.87 2.31 -32.48
C CYS A 525 16.04 3.02 -31.78
N TYR A 526 15.85 3.44 -30.52
CA TYR A 526 16.82 4.25 -29.79
C TYR A 526 17.34 3.52 -28.55
N ASP A 527 18.52 3.95 -28.08
CA ASP A 527 19.10 3.59 -26.79
C ASP A 527 18.80 4.69 -25.77
N THR A 528 18.45 4.29 -24.55
CA THR A 528 18.07 5.16 -23.42
C THR A 528 19.21 5.44 -22.43
N GLY A 529 20.42 4.91 -22.69
CA GLY A 529 21.60 5.14 -21.85
C GLY A 529 21.92 6.62 -21.59
N PRO A 530 21.96 7.48 -22.64
CA PRO A 530 22.19 8.92 -22.46
C PRO A 530 21.11 9.58 -21.59
N MET A 531 19.84 9.20 -21.77
CA MET A 531 18.69 9.69 -20.99
C MET A 531 18.84 9.36 -19.51
N ARG A 532 19.31 8.16 -19.18
CA ARG A 532 19.62 7.77 -17.80
C ARG A 532 20.65 8.69 -17.15
N ALA A 533 21.73 8.96 -17.84
CA ALA A 533 22.79 9.86 -17.36
C ALA A 533 22.27 11.30 -17.19
N LEU A 534 21.42 11.77 -18.11
CA LEU A 534 20.78 13.07 -18.03
C LEU A 534 19.89 13.18 -16.79
N LEU A 535 18.99 12.23 -16.57
CA LEU A 535 18.10 12.20 -15.41
C LEU A 535 18.88 12.18 -14.09
N SER A 536 19.99 11.45 -14.02
CA SER A 536 20.85 11.41 -12.82
C SER A 536 21.52 12.76 -12.49
N ARG A 537 21.59 13.71 -13.45
CA ARG A 537 22.14 15.05 -13.22
C ARG A 537 21.10 16.06 -12.77
N TYR A 538 19.86 15.92 -13.25
CA TYR A 538 18.80 16.90 -13.01
C TYR A 538 17.82 16.50 -11.92
N VAL A 539 17.76 15.23 -11.55
CA VAL A 539 16.90 14.73 -10.45
C VAL A 539 17.78 14.37 -9.27
N ASP A 540 17.58 15.06 -8.16
CA ASP A 540 18.15 14.66 -6.88
C ASP A 540 17.24 13.60 -6.23
N PHE A 541 17.63 12.34 -6.39
CA PHE A 541 16.84 11.19 -5.88
C PHE A 541 16.82 11.09 -4.35
N GLU A 542 17.82 11.62 -3.66
CA GLU A 542 17.81 11.68 -2.18
C GLU A 542 16.86 12.79 -1.71
N ALA A 543 16.91 13.97 -2.32
CA ALA A 543 15.96 15.05 -2.07
C ALA A 543 14.52 14.62 -2.43
N LEU A 544 14.32 13.88 -3.52
CA LEU A 544 13.03 13.36 -3.94
C LEU A 544 12.44 12.40 -2.89
N ALA A 545 13.25 11.53 -2.31
CA ALA A 545 12.82 10.61 -1.26
C ALA A 545 12.37 11.33 0.03
N ALA A 546 12.92 12.51 0.30
CA ALA A 546 12.60 13.36 1.46
C ALA A 546 11.63 14.51 1.12
N SER A 547 11.19 14.62 -0.14
CA SER A 547 10.38 15.75 -0.62
C SER A 547 8.99 15.79 0.05
N PRO A 548 8.48 16.98 0.40
CA PRO A 548 7.08 17.16 0.80
C PRO A 548 6.11 16.96 -0.38
N THR A 549 6.61 16.99 -1.62
CA THR A 549 5.83 16.72 -2.84
C THR A 549 5.92 15.24 -3.20
N ARG A 550 4.79 14.55 -3.17
CA ARG A 550 4.68 13.14 -3.55
C ARG A 550 4.67 13.00 -5.06
N LEU A 551 5.54 12.17 -5.62
CA LEU A 551 5.58 11.87 -7.05
C LEU A 551 4.98 10.49 -7.33
N LEU A 552 3.97 10.45 -8.19
CA LEU A 552 3.35 9.23 -8.70
C LEU A 552 3.69 9.06 -10.19
N LEU A 553 4.24 7.91 -10.55
CA LEU A 553 4.61 7.59 -11.93
C LEU A 553 3.83 6.39 -12.42
N GLY A 554 3.24 6.50 -13.61
CA GLY A 554 2.60 5.37 -14.29
C GLY A 554 3.57 4.63 -15.18
N ALA A 555 3.55 3.29 -15.16
CA ALA A 555 4.24 2.42 -16.11
C ALA A 555 3.38 1.19 -16.42
N VAL A 556 3.70 0.46 -17.49
CA VAL A 556 2.99 -0.75 -17.91
C VAL A 556 3.95 -1.92 -17.85
N ASP A 557 3.62 -2.94 -17.07
CA ASP A 557 4.34 -4.20 -17.05
C ASP A 557 4.14 -4.92 -18.40
N VAL A 558 5.24 -5.20 -19.08
CA VAL A 558 5.23 -5.69 -20.48
C VAL A 558 4.64 -7.12 -20.58
N GLU A 559 4.90 -7.93 -19.56
CA GLU A 559 4.49 -9.35 -19.57
C GLU A 559 3.01 -9.51 -19.22
N SER A 560 2.55 -8.76 -18.22
CA SER A 560 1.16 -8.88 -17.74
C SER A 560 0.19 -7.91 -18.41
N GLY A 561 0.68 -6.83 -19.02
CA GLY A 561 -0.12 -5.72 -19.54
C GLY A 561 -0.79 -4.88 -18.46
N HIS A 562 -0.48 -5.12 -17.18
CA HIS A 562 -1.06 -4.38 -16.08
C HIS A 562 -0.30 -3.07 -15.80
N ARG A 563 -1.04 -2.08 -15.34
CA ARG A 563 -0.46 -0.83 -14.87
C ARG A 563 0.29 -1.03 -13.56
N ARG A 564 1.47 -0.44 -13.44
CA ARG A 564 2.23 -0.27 -12.20
C ARG A 564 2.30 1.20 -11.83
N ILE A 565 2.12 1.52 -10.55
CA ILE A 565 2.31 2.85 -9.99
C ILE A 565 3.58 2.82 -9.16
N PHE A 566 4.55 3.65 -9.52
CA PHE A 566 5.70 3.94 -8.67
C PHE A 566 5.43 5.21 -7.86
N ASP A 567 5.74 5.19 -6.57
CA ASP A 567 5.31 6.18 -5.59
C ASP A 567 6.50 6.59 -4.73
N SER A 568 6.95 7.85 -4.82
CA SER A 568 8.13 8.34 -4.10
C SER A 568 8.05 8.19 -2.57
N TYR A 569 6.84 8.06 -2.02
CA TYR A 569 6.65 7.85 -0.58
C TYR A 569 6.74 6.37 -0.17
N VAL A 570 6.79 5.47 -1.13
CA VAL A 570 6.87 4.00 -0.92
C VAL A 570 8.14 3.45 -1.52
N ASP A 571 8.32 3.71 -2.82
CA ASP A 571 9.42 3.17 -3.62
C ASP A 571 10.64 4.10 -3.51
N ARG A 572 11.83 3.52 -3.40
CA ARG A 572 13.06 4.31 -3.57
C ARG A 572 13.27 4.52 -5.07
N LEU A 573 12.78 5.64 -5.58
CA LEU A 573 12.85 5.93 -7.00
C LEU A 573 14.31 6.05 -7.46
N THR A 574 14.55 5.63 -8.69
CA THR A 574 15.85 5.66 -9.39
C THR A 574 15.62 6.14 -10.82
N PRO A 575 16.68 6.46 -11.60
CA PRO A 575 16.53 6.77 -13.01
C PRO A 575 15.76 5.72 -13.80
N ASP A 576 15.84 4.43 -13.40
CA ASP A 576 15.12 3.34 -14.07
C ASP A 576 13.61 3.43 -13.93
N HIS A 577 13.11 3.89 -12.79
CA HIS A 577 11.68 4.12 -12.58
C HIS A 577 11.15 5.21 -13.51
N LEU A 578 11.90 6.29 -13.68
CA LEU A 578 11.57 7.38 -14.61
C LEU A 578 11.60 6.89 -16.06
N LEU A 579 12.65 6.15 -16.44
CA LEU A 579 12.77 5.54 -17.76
C LEU A 579 11.65 4.53 -18.03
N ALA A 580 11.25 3.71 -17.06
CA ALA A 580 10.13 2.78 -17.17
C ALA A 580 8.84 3.53 -17.54
N SER A 581 8.61 4.70 -16.92
CA SER A 581 7.46 5.56 -17.24
C SER A 581 7.58 6.28 -18.58
N GLY A 582 8.80 6.41 -19.15
CA GLY A 582 9.06 7.09 -20.41
C GLY A 582 9.49 6.18 -21.58
N SER A 583 9.48 4.87 -21.41
CA SER A 583 9.90 3.89 -22.44
C SER A 583 8.79 3.58 -23.43
N LEU A 584 8.51 4.51 -24.36
CA LEU A 584 7.42 4.37 -25.34
C LEU A 584 7.85 3.46 -26.52
N PRO A 585 7.21 2.28 -26.73
CA PRO A 585 7.48 1.43 -27.88
C PRO A 585 6.88 2.00 -29.17
N PRO A 586 7.43 1.74 -30.35
CA PRO A 586 8.67 1.00 -30.61
C PRO A 586 9.93 1.89 -30.59
N ALA A 587 9.80 3.16 -30.23
CA ALA A 587 10.92 4.11 -30.23
C ALA A 587 11.97 3.69 -29.18
N MET A 588 11.55 3.37 -27.98
CA MET A 588 12.42 3.06 -26.84
C MET A 588 12.26 1.61 -26.38
N PRO A 589 13.34 0.97 -25.84
CA PRO A 589 13.26 -0.36 -25.28
C PRO A 589 12.46 -0.32 -23.98
N TRP A 590 11.97 -1.49 -23.54
CA TRP A 590 11.49 -1.61 -22.16
C TRP A 590 12.61 -1.37 -21.14
N THR A 591 12.26 -0.87 -20.00
CA THR A 591 13.20 -0.66 -18.88
C THR A 591 12.92 -1.67 -17.78
N PHE A 592 13.98 -2.27 -17.24
CA PHE A 592 13.87 -3.19 -16.13
C PHE A 592 13.90 -2.44 -14.79
N VAL A 593 12.88 -2.71 -13.95
CA VAL A 593 12.81 -2.27 -12.56
C VAL A 593 12.53 -3.50 -11.70
N GLU A 594 13.37 -3.77 -10.72
CA GLU A 594 13.23 -4.92 -9.81
C GLU A 594 13.02 -6.28 -10.54
N GLY A 595 13.68 -6.43 -11.68
CA GLY A 595 13.64 -7.69 -12.49
C GLY A 595 12.42 -7.83 -13.41
N ARG A 596 11.51 -6.83 -13.45
CA ARG A 596 10.36 -6.78 -14.37
C ARG A 596 10.58 -5.76 -15.47
N ALA A 597 10.05 -6.04 -16.65
CA ALA A 597 10.15 -5.16 -17.81
C ALA A 597 8.94 -4.22 -17.89
N TYR A 598 9.20 -2.93 -18.10
CA TYR A 598 8.15 -1.90 -18.17
C TYR A 598 8.24 -1.05 -19.41
N TRP A 599 7.07 -0.65 -19.92
CA TRP A 599 6.86 0.37 -20.92
C TRP A 599 6.19 1.61 -20.34
N ASP A 600 6.15 2.67 -21.16
CA ASP A 600 5.54 3.96 -20.87
C ASP A 600 4.09 3.83 -20.37
N GLY A 601 3.77 4.53 -19.29
CA GLY A 601 2.44 4.55 -18.70
C GLY A 601 1.38 5.19 -19.60
N GLY A 602 1.79 6.08 -20.52
CA GLY A 602 0.93 6.72 -21.50
C GLY A 602 0.22 5.73 -22.44
N ILE A 603 0.71 4.50 -22.58
CA ILE A 603 0.04 3.43 -23.34
C ILE A 603 -1.36 3.15 -22.77
N ILE A 604 -1.52 3.17 -21.45
CA ILE A 604 -2.80 2.92 -20.76
C ILE A 604 -3.52 4.23 -20.46
N SER A 605 -2.83 5.19 -19.83
CA SER A 605 -3.40 6.49 -19.46
C SER A 605 -2.35 7.59 -19.61
N ASN A 606 -2.64 8.57 -20.49
CA ASN A 606 -1.76 9.73 -20.70
C ASN A 606 -2.14 10.92 -19.80
N SER A 607 -3.18 10.83 -19.01
CA SER A 607 -3.55 11.80 -17.97
C SER A 607 -3.76 11.05 -16.66
N PRO A 608 -2.68 10.84 -15.86
CA PRO A 608 -2.70 9.90 -14.75
C PRO A 608 -3.42 10.45 -13.51
N LEU A 609 -4.64 10.98 -13.67
CA LEU A 609 -5.53 11.38 -12.57
C LEU A 609 -5.97 10.16 -11.74
N ASP A 610 -6.17 9.04 -12.40
CA ASP A 610 -6.53 7.77 -11.78
C ASP A 610 -5.46 7.26 -10.79
N LEU A 611 -4.18 7.55 -11.01
CA LEU A 611 -3.11 7.23 -10.05
C LEU A 611 -3.30 7.99 -8.73
N VAL A 612 -3.72 9.26 -8.82
CA VAL A 612 -3.96 10.10 -7.64
C VAL A 612 -5.19 9.60 -6.88
N ILE A 613 -6.28 9.29 -7.60
CA ILE A 613 -7.49 8.73 -7.00
C ILE A 613 -7.18 7.43 -6.27
N GLU A 614 -6.36 6.59 -6.87
CA GLU A 614 -5.97 5.31 -6.28
C GLU A 614 -5.07 5.44 -5.05
N ARG A 615 -4.11 6.38 -5.08
CA ARG A 615 -3.05 6.46 -4.07
C ARG A 615 -3.24 7.55 -3.02
N CYS A 616 -4.00 8.60 -3.32
CA CYS A 616 -4.19 9.74 -2.41
C CYS A 616 -5.59 9.80 -1.78
N GLY A 617 -6.49 8.91 -2.16
CA GLY A 617 -7.85 8.86 -1.60
C GLY A 617 -8.66 10.11 -1.93
N ARG A 618 -9.27 10.73 -0.90
CA ARG A 618 -10.05 11.96 -1.08
C ARG A 618 -9.16 13.10 -1.55
N ILE A 619 -9.36 13.54 -2.76
CA ILE A 619 -8.82 14.82 -3.21
C ILE A 619 -9.87 15.86 -2.80
N THR A 620 -9.62 16.61 -1.75
CA THR A 620 -10.50 17.71 -1.28
C THR A 620 -10.00 19.07 -1.74
N GLY A 621 -9.14 19.10 -2.74
CA GLY A 621 -8.42 20.29 -3.12
C GLY A 621 -8.57 20.61 -4.60
N ARG A 622 -7.48 21.03 -5.16
CA ARG A 622 -7.37 21.54 -6.53
C ARG A 622 -6.49 20.64 -7.37
N VAL A 623 -6.94 20.32 -8.57
CA VAL A 623 -6.19 19.53 -9.56
C VAL A 623 -5.87 20.40 -10.76
N PHE A 624 -4.60 20.71 -10.95
CA PHE A 624 -4.08 21.33 -12.17
C PHE A 624 -3.75 20.24 -13.18
N VAL A 625 -4.38 20.28 -14.34
CA VAL A 625 -4.10 19.35 -15.45
C VAL A 625 -3.43 20.12 -16.58
N VAL A 626 -2.18 19.80 -16.85
CA VAL A 626 -1.48 20.35 -18.02
C VAL A 626 -1.83 19.48 -19.23
N ASP A 627 -2.69 20.01 -20.12
CA ASP A 627 -3.23 19.29 -21.26
C ASP A 627 -2.48 19.64 -22.55
N LEU A 628 -1.65 18.71 -23.04
CA LEU A 628 -0.83 18.86 -24.22
C LEU A 628 -1.56 18.57 -25.55
N PHE A 629 -2.72 17.91 -25.48
CA PHE A 629 -3.45 17.38 -26.64
C PHE A 629 -4.81 18.04 -26.85
N SER A 630 -5.09 19.14 -26.18
CA SER A 630 -6.34 19.90 -26.39
C SER A 630 -6.40 20.60 -27.76
N GLY A 631 -7.62 20.76 -28.26
CA GLY A 631 -7.93 21.60 -29.41
C GLY A 631 -8.04 20.92 -30.78
N ALA A 632 -8.57 21.72 -31.74
CA ALA A 632 -8.72 21.31 -33.14
C ALA A 632 -7.37 21.34 -33.87
N ARG A 633 -7.21 20.44 -34.82
CA ARG A 633 -6.01 20.33 -35.66
C ARG A 633 -6.36 20.41 -37.14
N PRO A 634 -5.46 20.87 -37.99
CA PRO A 634 -5.60 20.73 -39.43
C PRO A 634 -5.70 19.26 -39.85
N LEU A 635 -6.26 19.02 -41.04
CA LEU A 635 -6.28 17.66 -41.59
C LEU A 635 -4.85 17.20 -41.90
N PRO A 636 -4.51 15.94 -41.57
CA PRO A 636 -3.23 15.33 -41.89
C PRO A 636 -2.96 15.36 -43.42
N SER A 637 -1.75 15.65 -43.81
CA SER A 637 -1.34 15.78 -45.22
C SER A 637 -0.56 14.56 -45.74
N ASN A 638 -0.17 13.64 -44.84
CA ASN A 638 0.61 12.44 -45.18
C ASN A 638 0.38 11.31 -44.16
N LEU A 639 0.83 10.10 -44.52
CA LEU A 639 0.58 8.88 -43.69
C LEU A 639 1.15 9.01 -42.28
N PHE A 640 2.29 9.64 -42.09
CA PHE A 640 2.91 9.79 -40.78
C PHE A 640 2.06 10.72 -39.88
N GLU A 641 1.58 11.82 -40.43
CA GLU A 641 0.64 12.71 -39.72
C GLU A 641 -0.68 12.03 -39.39
N VAL A 642 -1.16 11.15 -40.26
CA VAL A 642 -2.36 10.32 -39.98
C VAL A 642 -2.14 9.45 -38.75
N LEU A 643 -0.98 8.77 -38.65
CA LEU A 643 -0.63 7.92 -37.50
C LEU A 643 -0.53 8.73 -36.21
N LEU A 644 0.19 9.86 -36.23
CA LEU A 644 0.32 10.76 -35.08
C LEU A 644 -1.04 11.31 -34.67
N ARG A 645 -1.87 11.75 -35.62
CA ARG A 645 -3.19 12.29 -35.31
C ARG A 645 -4.13 11.27 -34.72
N ARG A 646 -4.03 10.02 -35.16
CA ARG A 646 -4.77 8.90 -34.55
C ARG A 646 -4.41 8.76 -33.07
N ASP A 647 -3.11 8.76 -32.76
CA ASP A 647 -2.63 8.60 -31.39
C ASP A 647 -3.00 9.80 -30.50
N GLU A 648 -2.86 11.04 -31.03
CA GLU A 648 -3.35 12.26 -30.35
C GLU A 648 -4.85 12.18 -30.02
N ILE A 649 -5.69 11.71 -30.95
CA ILE A 649 -7.13 11.59 -30.73
C ILE A 649 -7.40 10.57 -29.62
N VAL A 650 -6.71 9.43 -29.62
CA VAL A 650 -6.85 8.40 -28.60
C VAL A 650 -6.45 8.95 -27.22
N TYR A 651 -5.34 9.66 -27.13
CA TYR A 651 -4.88 10.27 -25.87
C TYR A 651 -5.83 11.36 -25.39
N ALA A 652 -6.24 12.26 -26.26
CA ALA A 652 -7.16 13.36 -25.92
C ALA A 652 -8.54 12.88 -25.49
N ASP A 653 -9.05 11.79 -26.08
CA ASP A 653 -10.36 11.23 -25.73
C ASP A 653 -10.34 10.55 -24.36
N ARG A 654 -9.28 9.82 -24.04
CA ARG A 654 -9.09 9.22 -22.71
C ARG A 654 -9.08 10.29 -21.63
N VAL A 655 -8.28 11.34 -21.78
CA VAL A 655 -8.23 12.46 -20.85
C VAL A 655 -9.61 13.09 -20.64
N ARG A 656 -10.33 13.37 -21.74
CA ARG A 656 -11.68 13.95 -21.67
C ARG A 656 -12.68 13.04 -20.98
N ASN A 657 -12.58 11.74 -21.19
CA ASN A 657 -13.49 10.78 -20.59
C ASN A 657 -13.23 10.64 -19.08
N ASP A 658 -11.96 10.58 -18.67
CA ASP A 658 -11.59 10.52 -17.25
C ASP A 658 -12.03 11.78 -16.50
N LEU A 659 -11.78 12.97 -17.08
CA LEU A 659 -12.22 14.23 -16.51
C LEU A 659 -13.75 14.37 -16.46
N ARG A 660 -14.47 14.03 -17.55
CA ARG A 660 -15.93 14.04 -17.58
C ARG A 660 -16.55 13.07 -16.58
N PHE A 661 -15.93 11.91 -16.41
CA PHE A 661 -16.41 10.95 -15.42
C PHE A 661 -16.35 11.53 -14.01
N GLU A 662 -15.23 12.16 -13.64
CA GLU A 662 -15.07 12.78 -12.32
C GLU A 662 -15.94 14.05 -12.17
N GLU A 663 -16.09 14.88 -13.19
CA GLU A 663 -17.00 16.02 -13.19
C GLU A 663 -18.45 15.54 -12.97
N ASN A 664 -18.94 14.58 -13.77
CA ASN A 664 -20.28 14.02 -13.64
C ASN A 664 -20.51 13.33 -12.28
N ALA A 665 -19.48 12.65 -11.76
CA ALA A 665 -19.55 12.04 -10.44
C ALA A 665 -19.59 13.12 -9.34
N GLY A 666 -18.89 14.23 -9.52
CA GLY A 666 -18.96 15.42 -8.65
C GLY A 666 -20.34 16.04 -8.63
N ASP A 667 -20.89 16.35 -9.81
CA ASP A 667 -22.23 16.92 -9.98
C ASP A 667 -23.33 16.02 -9.40
N PHE A 668 -23.22 14.69 -9.62
CA PHE A 668 -24.14 13.72 -9.04
C PHE A 668 -24.10 13.75 -7.50
N ARG A 669 -22.90 13.78 -6.91
CA ARG A 669 -22.74 13.84 -5.46
C ARG A 669 -23.28 15.14 -4.87
N GLU A 670 -22.99 16.26 -5.53
CA GLU A 670 -23.52 17.57 -5.12
C GLU A 670 -25.06 17.60 -5.18
N LEU A 671 -25.66 17.02 -6.23
CA LEU A 671 -27.10 16.88 -6.33
C LEU A 671 -27.67 16.04 -5.21
N VAL A 672 -27.08 14.85 -4.94
CA VAL A 672 -27.53 13.95 -3.87
C VAL A 672 -27.40 14.62 -2.49
N GLU A 673 -26.30 15.32 -2.21
CA GLU A 673 -26.13 16.03 -0.93
C GLU A 673 -27.10 17.21 -0.80
N ARG A 674 -27.35 17.95 -1.87
CA ARG A 674 -28.33 19.03 -1.92
C ARG A 674 -29.76 18.52 -1.69
N VAL A 675 -30.09 17.34 -2.20
CA VAL A 675 -31.39 16.69 -1.92
C VAL A 675 -31.46 16.20 -0.49
N THR A 676 -30.41 15.52 -0.02
CA THR A 676 -30.34 14.96 1.35
C THR A 676 -30.42 16.08 2.42
N SER A 677 -29.78 17.21 2.16
CA SER A 677 -29.81 18.37 3.10
C SER A 677 -31.22 19.04 3.22
N ARG A 678 -32.12 18.78 2.28
CA ARG A 678 -33.51 19.23 2.34
C ARG A 678 -34.46 18.31 3.11
N LEU A 679 -33.97 17.11 3.48
CA LEU A 679 -34.74 16.17 4.30
C LEU A 679 -34.76 16.60 5.76
N ALA A 680 -35.74 16.11 6.54
CA ALA A 680 -35.74 16.26 7.97
C ALA A 680 -34.43 15.71 8.58
N PRO A 681 -33.85 16.37 9.62
CA PRO A 681 -32.51 15.99 10.13
C PRO A 681 -32.34 14.51 10.48
N ALA A 682 -33.37 13.90 11.08
CA ALA A 682 -33.35 12.47 11.42
C ALA A 682 -33.31 11.56 10.17
N THR A 683 -34.10 11.89 9.15
CA THR A 683 -34.15 11.17 7.87
C THR A 683 -32.83 11.35 7.09
N ALA A 684 -32.28 12.57 7.07
CA ALA A 684 -30.99 12.86 6.45
C ALA A 684 -29.86 12.04 7.11
N ALA A 685 -29.84 11.94 8.43
CA ALA A 685 -28.88 11.13 9.17
C ALA A 685 -29.02 9.63 8.81
N GLN A 686 -30.24 9.13 8.73
CA GLN A 686 -30.50 7.73 8.35
C GLN A 686 -30.07 7.43 6.91
N VAL A 687 -30.33 8.33 5.96
CA VAL A 687 -29.87 8.21 4.57
C VAL A 687 -28.35 8.18 4.51
N ARG A 688 -27.65 9.10 5.19
CA ARG A 688 -26.18 9.16 5.22
C ARG A 688 -25.51 7.93 5.85
N GLN A 689 -26.23 7.24 6.74
CA GLN A 689 -25.77 6.00 7.35
C GLN A 689 -26.07 4.75 6.50
N SER A 690 -26.87 4.86 5.46
CA SER A 690 -27.21 3.72 4.62
C SER A 690 -25.98 3.21 3.84
N PRO A 691 -25.82 1.89 3.68
CA PRO A 691 -24.71 1.32 2.92
C PRO A 691 -24.61 1.83 1.49
N ASP A 692 -25.75 2.05 0.84
CA ASP A 692 -25.80 2.57 -0.53
C ASP A 692 -25.34 4.02 -0.63
N TYR A 693 -25.72 4.88 0.33
CA TYR A 693 -25.23 6.25 0.38
C TYR A 693 -23.70 6.27 0.59
N ILE A 694 -23.19 5.51 1.56
CA ILE A 694 -21.77 5.40 1.84
C ILE A 694 -21.00 4.88 0.61
N ARG A 695 -21.55 3.89 -0.09
CA ARG A 695 -20.96 3.31 -1.30
C ARG A 695 -20.93 4.29 -2.48
N LEU A 696 -22.03 5.01 -2.73
CA LEU A 696 -22.18 5.89 -3.91
C LEU A 696 -21.57 7.27 -3.69
N MET A 697 -21.81 7.83 -2.52
CA MET A 697 -21.30 9.17 -2.17
C MET A 697 -19.82 9.10 -1.79
N GLY A 698 -19.42 7.98 -1.19
CA GLY A 698 -18.06 7.78 -0.73
C GLY A 698 -17.61 8.88 0.20
N GLU A 699 -16.32 8.88 0.46
CA GLU A 699 -15.68 9.93 1.25
C GLU A 699 -15.11 11.06 0.37
N ARG A 700 -15.52 11.20 -0.90
CA ARG A 700 -14.94 12.16 -1.85
C ARG A 700 -15.61 13.52 -1.72
N ALA A 701 -14.79 14.55 -1.47
CA ALA A 701 -15.19 15.95 -1.58
C ALA A 701 -15.17 16.41 -3.05
N PRO A 702 -15.88 17.48 -3.41
CA PRO A 702 -15.78 18.06 -4.73
C PRO A 702 -14.34 18.49 -5.05
N VAL A 703 -13.87 18.17 -6.25
CA VAL A 703 -12.53 18.50 -6.75
C VAL A 703 -12.65 19.67 -7.73
N GLN A 704 -11.90 20.72 -7.50
CA GLN A 704 -11.77 21.82 -8.48
C GLN A 704 -10.71 21.43 -9.52
N ILE A 705 -11.14 21.16 -10.76
CA ILE A 705 -10.23 20.85 -11.86
C ILE A 705 -9.91 22.15 -12.62
N VAL A 706 -8.62 22.46 -12.71
CA VAL A 706 -8.09 23.61 -13.43
C VAL A 706 -7.27 23.10 -14.60
N ARG A 707 -7.73 23.41 -15.83
CA ARG A 707 -7.02 22.99 -17.06
C ARG A 707 -6.06 24.07 -17.53
N ILE A 708 -4.84 23.66 -17.83
CA ILE A 708 -3.80 24.48 -18.46
C ILE A 708 -3.58 23.89 -19.84
N GLU A 709 -4.26 24.44 -20.85
CA GLU A 709 -4.35 23.83 -22.18
C GLU A 709 -3.36 24.42 -23.16
N LEU A 710 -2.68 23.54 -23.91
CA LEU A 710 -1.89 23.95 -25.07
C LEU A 710 -2.82 24.32 -26.23
N GLY A 711 -3.17 25.60 -26.31
CA GLY A 711 -4.13 26.14 -27.28
C GLY A 711 -3.71 25.97 -28.74
N GLY A 712 -4.72 25.84 -29.65
CA GLY A 712 -4.51 25.64 -31.07
C GLY A 712 -4.08 26.87 -31.86
N ALA A 713 -4.22 28.09 -31.31
CA ALA A 713 -4.11 29.36 -32.06
C ALA A 713 -2.66 29.81 -32.42
N GLY A 714 -1.65 29.11 -31.94
CA GLY A 714 -0.23 29.42 -32.21
C GLY A 714 0.56 28.28 -32.85
N LEU A 715 -0.10 27.18 -33.22
CA LEU A 715 0.57 26.00 -33.72
C LEU A 715 0.87 26.13 -35.20
N ILE A 716 2.15 26.36 -35.48
CA ILE A 716 2.73 26.50 -36.79
C ILE A 716 2.37 25.33 -37.70
N ARG A 717 2.21 25.62 -39.02
CA ARG A 717 1.91 24.70 -40.11
C ARG A 717 2.98 23.63 -40.40
N ALA A 718 3.66 23.10 -39.40
CA ALA A 718 4.59 22.00 -39.55
C ALA A 718 4.13 20.80 -38.69
N PRO A 719 3.23 19.95 -39.20
CA PRO A 719 2.64 18.85 -38.47
C PRO A 719 3.61 17.72 -38.08
N PHE A 720 4.71 17.60 -38.79
CA PHE A 720 5.65 16.49 -38.72
C PHE A 720 6.49 16.34 -37.46
N ALA A 721 6.60 17.41 -36.64
CA ALA A 721 7.71 17.48 -35.72
C ALA A 721 7.35 17.87 -34.30
N ARG A 722 6.06 17.96 -33.93
CA ARG A 722 5.67 18.54 -32.64
C ARG A 722 6.30 17.85 -31.45
N ASP A 723 6.11 16.56 -31.37
CA ASP A 723 6.59 15.74 -30.24
C ASP A 723 8.10 15.48 -30.33
N PHE A 724 8.69 15.81 -31.48
CA PHE A 724 10.10 15.64 -31.79
C PHE A 724 10.81 16.95 -32.12
N ASP A 725 10.16 18.12 -32.06
CA ASP A 725 10.79 19.39 -32.32
C ASP A 725 11.52 19.95 -31.08
N PHE A 726 12.74 19.48 -30.89
CA PHE A 726 13.64 19.95 -29.85
C PHE A 726 14.45 21.16 -30.27
N SER A 727 14.00 21.96 -31.26
CA SER A 727 14.69 23.20 -31.61
C SER A 727 14.62 24.23 -30.47
N VAL A 728 15.69 25.06 -30.36
CA VAL A 728 15.76 26.15 -29.37
C VAL A 728 14.51 27.02 -29.44
N ASP A 729 14.05 27.37 -30.66
CA ASP A 729 12.90 28.24 -30.86
C ASP A 729 11.59 27.58 -30.50
N ALA A 730 11.41 26.27 -30.78
CA ALA A 730 10.20 25.54 -30.44
C ALA A 730 10.09 25.38 -28.91
N ILE A 731 11.18 25.00 -28.25
CA ILE A 731 11.24 24.87 -26.81
C ILE A 731 10.96 26.20 -26.12
N ALA A 732 11.57 27.29 -26.56
CA ALA A 732 11.33 28.62 -26.00
C ALA A 732 9.86 29.06 -26.15
N ARG A 733 9.25 28.83 -27.33
CA ARG A 733 7.84 29.16 -27.59
C ARG A 733 6.90 28.30 -26.70
N LEU A 734 7.12 26.99 -26.64
CA LEU A 734 6.29 26.10 -25.83
C LEU A 734 6.33 26.49 -24.36
N ARG A 735 7.49 26.81 -23.83
CA ARG A 735 7.65 27.28 -22.45
C ARG A 735 6.91 28.59 -22.19
N GLU A 736 7.00 29.57 -23.09
CA GLU A 736 6.27 30.83 -22.93
C GLU A 736 4.75 30.62 -23.04
N GLN A 737 4.29 29.76 -23.96
CA GLN A 737 2.87 29.38 -24.07
C GLN A 737 2.37 28.70 -22.79
N GLY A 738 3.16 27.78 -22.23
CA GLY A 738 2.81 27.09 -20.96
C GLY A 738 2.71 28.07 -19.80
N ARG A 739 3.64 29.03 -19.73
CA ARG A 739 3.62 30.09 -18.74
C ARG A 739 2.39 30.98 -18.87
N ALA A 740 2.06 31.44 -20.07
CA ALA A 740 0.89 32.27 -20.34
C ALA A 740 -0.41 31.52 -19.97
N ALA A 741 -0.58 30.27 -20.46
CA ALA A 741 -1.76 29.47 -20.21
C ALA A 741 -1.98 29.20 -18.70
N ALA A 742 -0.89 28.98 -17.95
CA ALA A 742 -0.99 28.78 -16.51
C ALA A 742 -1.37 30.05 -15.76
N LEU A 743 -0.86 31.23 -16.18
CA LEU A 743 -1.24 32.50 -15.62
C LEU A 743 -2.72 32.82 -15.91
N ASP A 744 -3.17 32.62 -17.14
CA ASP A 744 -4.57 32.79 -17.52
C ASP A 744 -5.50 31.89 -16.69
N ALA A 745 -5.13 30.62 -16.50
CA ALA A 745 -5.88 29.69 -15.69
C ALA A 745 -5.92 30.08 -14.21
N LEU A 746 -4.83 30.61 -13.66
CA LEU A 746 -4.78 31.11 -12.28
C LEU A 746 -5.59 32.42 -12.10
N ASP A 747 -5.53 33.34 -13.05
CA ASP A 747 -6.26 34.59 -13.00
C ASP A 747 -7.79 34.35 -13.12
N ALA A 748 -8.21 33.28 -13.80
CA ALA A 748 -9.62 32.86 -13.88
C ALA A 748 -10.18 32.33 -12.52
N LEU A 749 -9.33 31.91 -11.58
CA LEU A 749 -9.75 31.44 -10.26
C LEU A 749 -10.12 32.57 -9.27
N GLY A 750 -9.75 33.82 -9.56
CA GLY A 750 -10.03 34.98 -8.70
C GLY A 750 -9.03 35.20 -7.55
N PRO A 751 -8.97 36.42 -6.99
CA PRO A 751 -8.06 36.76 -5.89
C PRO A 751 -8.54 36.11 -4.58
N GLY A 752 -7.72 35.22 -4.04
CA GLY A 752 -7.97 34.48 -2.77
C GLY A 752 -8.11 32.97 -2.94
N GLU A 753 -8.33 32.48 -4.13
CA GLU A 753 -8.36 31.04 -4.43
C GLU A 753 -7.03 30.51 -5.03
N ALA A 754 -6.05 31.36 -5.26
CA ALA A 754 -4.78 30.99 -5.88
C ALA A 754 -3.70 30.50 -4.90
N SER A 755 -3.95 30.51 -3.57
CA SER A 755 -2.97 30.11 -2.56
C SER A 755 -3.24 28.73 -1.98
#